data_bb719892b3fd6bef8ff046c7ebd66b79
#
_entry.id   bb719892b3fd6bef8ff046c7ebd66b79
#
_cell.length_a   1.000
_cell.length_b   1.000
_cell.length_c   1.000
_cell.angle_alpha   90.00
_cell.angle_beta   90.00
_cell.angle_gamma   90.00
#
_symmetry.space_group_name_H-M   'P 1'
#
loop_
_entity.id
_entity.type
_entity.pdbx_description
1 polymer ?
#
loop_
_entity_poly.entity_id
_entity_poly.type
_entity_poly.pdbx_seq_one_letter_code
_entity_poly.pdbx_strand_id
1 'polypeptide(L)'
;MTTPGKFDSNGAWDGFRGEIWQEEINVRDFIQKNYTPYDGDEAFLADPTDRTQKLWNHVQKLQKEEREKGGVLECETEVVSGLTAYGPGYISEDMKDLEQIVGLQTDKPLKRAFMPYGGIRMAVQAAETYGYEINPELKKIFTTYVTTHNDAVFGAYTPEMRLARKTHVVTGLPDTYGRGRIVGDYRRVALYGIDRLIEAKKVAHYRAGCGNMYDDVIRMREEISQQLKALNGMKEMAKAYGYDISKPARNAKEAVQWLYFGYLAAVKTQNGAAMSVGRISTFLDIYIQRDLQNGTLTESEAQELIDHMTMKFRLVKFARIPEYNQLFSGDPTWVTLEVGGTSLDGRHMVTKTDYRFLHTLENMGPSPEPNLTVLYSPNLPTAFKKYAAKISIDTSSIQYENDEVMKPEWGDDYSICCCVSATKTGKEIQLFGARANLAKTLLYAFNGGFDEKHRIQCGPAMQRITSEYADYDEVIEKFDWWMDWLADIYVNVLNLIHYMHDKYYYEAAEMALINNDCERSFATGIAGFSHVVDSLSAIKYAKVKIIRDEEGITKDFEIEGDFPRYGNDDPRADEIATWLLRTFFDKIRRRHTYRDSKPSTSILTITSNVVYGEATGATPDGRKAYTSFAPGASPSYGAEQNGLLASLNSVAKIPYHWALDGISNTQTINPDALGHETEERKNNLVQILDGYFTQDAHHLNVNVFGTEKLIDAMEHPEKEEYQNFTIRVSGYAVKFISLTKKQQLDVIARTCHKTL
;
A
#
# COMPACT_ATOMS: atom_id res chain seq x y z
N MET A 1 -39.89 19.92 -5.37
CA MET A 1 -39.15 18.64 -5.34
C MET A 1 -39.84 17.76 -4.34
N THR A 2 -40.38 16.65 -4.77
CA THR A 2 -40.93 15.64 -3.88
C THR A 2 -39.78 15.11 -3.01
N THR A 3 -39.96 15.11 -1.71
CA THR A 3 -39.10 14.42 -0.75
C THR A 3 -38.88 13.00 -1.30
N PRO A 4 -37.62 12.49 -1.43
CA PRO A 4 -37.44 11.12 -1.86
C PRO A 4 -38.28 10.22 -0.96
N GLY A 5 -39.11 9.36 -1.57
CA GLY A 5 -39.86 8.38 -0.81
C GLY A 5 -38.90 7.53 0.03
N LYS A 6 -39.39 7.03 1.17
CA LYS A 6 -38.56 6.16 2.04
C LYS A 6 -38.01 5.02 1.20
N PHE A 7 -36.68 4.84 1.21
CA PHE A 7 -36.02 3.80 0.43
C PHE A 7 -36.51 2.42 0.88
N ASP A 8 -36.93 1.60 -0.06
CA ASP A 8 -37.39 0.24 0.22
C ASP A 8 -36.21 -0.73 0.21
N SER A 9 -35.79 -1.17 1.38
CA SER A 9 -34.73 -2.16 1.57
C SER A 9 -35.19 -3.61 1.33
N ASN A 10 -36.47 -3.86 1.04
CA ASN A 10 -37.07 -5.20 0.93
C ASN A 10 -36.75 -6.11 2.13
N GLY A 11 -36.75 -5.54 3.35
CA GLY A 11 -36.47 -6.27 4.59
C GLY A 11 -34.96 -6.57 4.84
N ALA A 12 -34.05 -6.16 3.96
CA ALA A 12 -32.62 -6.42 4.13
C ALA A 12 -32.04 -5.75 5.39
N TRP A 13 -32.66 -4.66 5.86
CA TRP A 13 -32.24 -3.91 7.04
C TRP A 13 -32.94 -4.33 8.33
N ASP A 14 -33.80 -5.34 8.28
CA ASP A 14 -34.54 -5.82 9.47
C ASP A 14 -33.56 -6.28 10.54
N GLY A 15 -33.81 -5.86 11.78
CA GLY A 15 -32.96 -6.14 12.94
C GLY A 15 -31.78 -5.19 13.13
N PHE A 16 -31.48 -4.30 12.17
CA PHE A 16 -30.43 -3.29 12.32
C PHE A 16 -30.94 -2.01 12.95
N ARG A 17 -30.09 -1.36 13.76
CA ARG A 17 -30.39 -0.15 14.53
C ARG A 17 -29.81 1.10 13.86
N GLY A 18 -30.41 2.25 14.16
CA GLY A 18 -29.98 3.57 13.67
C GLY A 18 -30.86 4.06 12.51
N GLU A 19 -31.04 5.39 12.43
CA GLU A 19 -31.86 6.05 11.42
C GLU A 19 -31.03 6.83 10.40
N ILE A 20 -29.90 7.43 10.83
CA ILE A 20 -29.08 8.31 9.97
C ILE A 20 -28.58 7.58 8.73
N TRP A 21 -27.98 6.39 8.90
CA TRP A 21 -27.48 5.60 7.77
C TRP A 21 -28.59 5.07 6.84
N GLN A 22 -29.85 5.01 7.30
CA GLN A 22 -30.98 4.63 6.45
C GLN A 22 -31.45 5.79 5.56
N GLU A 23 -31.30 7.02 6.03
CA GLU A 23 -31.69 8.22 5.31
C GLU A 23 -30.62 8.70 4.33
N GLU A 24 -29.35 8.66 4.75
CA GLU A 24 -28.20 9.07 3.96
C GLU A 24 -27.15 7.94 3.82
N ILE A 25 -26.20 8.09 2.89
CA ILE A 25 -25.10 7.12 2.75
C ILE A 25 -24.06 7.38 3.84
N ASN A 26 -24.13 6.57 4.93
CA ASN A 26 -23.31 6.72 6.12
C ASN A 26 -22.97 5.35 6.74
N VAL A 27 -21.98 4.66 6.15
CA VAL A 27 -21.55 3.32 6.60
C VAL A 27 -20.98 3.36 8.02
N ARG A 28 -20.28 4.46 8.38
CA ARG A 28 -19.75 4.61 9.74
C ARG A 28 -20.86 4.59 10.79
N ASP A 29 -21.97 5.32 10.58
CA ASP A 29 -23.11 5.33 11.53
C ASP A 29 -23.73 3.93 11.63
N PHE A 30 -23.87 3.21 10.52
CA PHE A 30 -24.31 1.81 10.52
C PHE A 30 -23.42 0.93 11.41
N ILE A 31 -22.11 1.00 11.22
CA ILE A 31 -21.14 0.21 12.02
C ILE A 31 -21.28 0.56 13.49
N GLN A 32 -21.17 1.83 13.83
CA GLN A 32 -21.18 2.29 15.23
C GLN A 32 -22.47 1.94 15.99
N LYS A 33 -23.59 1.80 15.29
CA LYS A 33 -24.87 1.42 15.88
C LYS A 33 -25.10 -0.08 16.01
N ASN A 34 -24.37 -0.89 15.23
CA ASN A 34 -24.71 -2.31 15.05
C ASN A 34 -23.58 -3.29 15.40
N TYR A 35 -22.30 -2.89 15.39
CA TYR A 35 -21.23 -3.84 15.72
C TYR A 35 -21.27 -4.25 17.20
N THR A 36 -20.80 -5.45 17.47
CA THR A 36 -20.65 -6.00 18.82
C THR A 36 -19.19 -6.25 19.10
N PRO A 37 -18.54 -5.51 20.02
CA PRO A 37 -17.19 -5.79 20.46
C PRO A 37 -17.05 -7.22 20.96
N TYR A 38 -15.92 -7.86 20.70
CA TYR A 38 -15.61 -9.21 21.12
C TYR A 38 -14.37 -9.25 22.03
N ASP A 39 -14.57 -9.59 23.30
CA ASP A 39 -13.52 -9.67 24.32
C ASP A 39 -12.98 -11.10 24.56
N GLY A 40 -13.53 -12.10 23.83
CA GLY A 40 -13.13 -13.49 23.96
C GLY A 40 -11.84 -13.81 23.20
N ASP A 41 -11.50 -15.09 23.20
CA ASP A 41 -10.33 -15.65 22.52
C ASP A 41 -10.69 -16.31 21.17
N GLU A 42 -9.71 -17.00 20.59
CA GLU A 42 -9.80 -17.68 19.29
C GLU A 42 -10.55 -19.02 19.30
N ALA A 43 -11.08 -19.49 20.42
CA ALA A 43 -11.67 -20.84 20.56
C ALA A 43 -12.91 -21.11 19.67
N PHE A 44 -13.57 -20.07 19.14
CA PHE A 44 -14.70 -20.21 18.21
C PHE A 44 -14.29 -20.44 16.75
N LEU A 45 -13.01 -20.23 16.41
CA LEU A 45 -12.50 -20.35 15.04
C LEU A 45 -12.65 -21.78 14.53
N ALA A 46 -12.94 -21.89 13.24
CA ALA A 46 -13.19 -23.18 12.60
C ALA A 46 -12.06 -23.53 11.62
N ASP A 47 -11.74 -24.79 11.58
CA ASP A 47 -10.86 -25.36 10.54
C ASP A 47 -11.44 -25.17 9.14
N PRO A 48 -10.59 -25.17 8.08
CA PRO A 48 -11.06 -25.02 6.72
C PRO A 48 -12.01 -26.16 6.32
N THR A 49 -13.12 -25.82 5.69
CA THR A 49 -14.06 -26.83 5.18
C THR A 49 -13.45 -27.66 4.04
N ASP A 50 -14.06 -28.82 3.76
CA ASP A 50 -13.67 -29.65 2.59
C ASP A 50 -13.71 -28.86 1.27
N ARG A 51 -14.65 -27.93 1.13
CA ARG A 51 -14.76 -27.04 -0.04
C ARG A 51 -13.57 -26.09 -0.11
N THR A 52 -13.24 -25.43 1.00
CA THR A 52 -12.08 -24.55 1.11
C THR A 52 -10.79 -25.30 0.77
N GLN A 53 -10.59 -26.50 1.34
CA GLN A 53 -9.38 -27.28 1.10
C GLN A 53 -9.24 -27.71 -0.37
N LYS A 54 -10.32 -28.18 -1.00
CA LYS A 54 -10.30 -28.59 -2.41
C LYS A 54 -9.97 -27.43 -3.34
N LEU A 55 -10.61 -26.28 -3.14
CA LEU A 55 -10.36 -25.09 -3.94
C LEU A 55 -8.94 -24.56 -3.71
N TRP A 56 -8.50 -24.50 -2.45
CA TRP A 56 -7.17 -24.01 -2.12
C TRP A 56 -6.05 -24.89 -2.65
N ASN A 57 -6.19 -26.21 -2.57
CA ASN A 57 -5.25 -27.15 -3.17
C ASN A 57 -5.13 -26.96 -4.70
N HIS A 58 -6.25 -26.68 -5.38
CA HIS A 58 -6.23 -26.36 -6.80
C HIS A 58 -5.50 -25.03 -7.08
N VAL A 59 -5.77 -23.99 -6.29
CA VAL A 59 -5.09 -22.70 -6.42
C VAL A 59 -3.58 -22.84 -6.18
N GLN A 60 -3.16 -23.60 -5.18
CA GLN A 60 -1.74 -23.86 -4.92
C GLN A 60 -1.06 -24.56 -6.11
N LYS A 61 -1.76 -25.51 -6.76
CA LYS A 61 -1.27 -26.16 -7.97
C LYS A 61 -1.07 -25.14 -9.10
N LEU A 62 -2.04 -24.26 -9.34
CA LEU A 62 -1.93 -23.20 -10.35
C LEU A 62 -0.79 -22.22 -10.04
N GLN A 63 -0.61 -21.86 -8.77
CA GLN A 63 0.50 -21.00 -8.35
C GLN A 63 1.88 -21.68 -8.54
N LYS A 64 1.94 -22.99 -8.38
CA LYS A 64 3.16 -23.76 -8.69
C LYS A 64 3.44 -23.73 -10.18
N GLU A 65 2.44 -24.01 -11.02
CA GLU A 65 2.56 -23.92 -12.47
C GLU A 65 2.94 -22.52 -12.94
N GLU A 66 2.40 -21.47 -12.30
CA GLU A 66 2.76 -20.06 -12.56
C GLU A 66 4.27 -19.82 -12.32
N ARG A 67 4.81 -20.31 -11.20
CA ARG A 67 6.25 -20.20 -10.90
C ARG A 67 7.11 -20.96 -11.91
N GLU A 68 6.72 -22.18 -12.26
CA GLU A 68 7.43 -23.02 -13.24
C GLU A 68 7.45 -22.37 -14.64
N LYS A 69 6.45 -21.56 -14.98
CA LYS A 69 6.39 -20.73 -16.20
C LYS A 69 7.09 -19.38 -16.10
N GLY A 70 7.86 -19.11 -15.04
CA GLY A 70 8.58 -17.85 -14.88
C GLY A 70 7.78 -16.72 -14.26
N GLY A 71 6.69 -17.01 -13.53
CA GLY A 71 5.93 -16.06 -12.72
C GLY A 71 4.63 -15.53 -13.35
N VAL A 72 4.28 -15.94 -14.54
CA VAL A 72 3.00 -15.63 -15.20
C VAL A 72 2.40 -16.89 -15.83
N LEU A 73 1.22 -17.28 -15.39
CA LEU A 73 0.54 -18.47 -15.90
C LEU A 73 -0.04 -18.24 -17.29
N GLU A 74 -0.75 -17.13 -17.48
CA GLU A 74 -1.38 -16.73 -18.74
C GLU A 74 -1.53 -15.19 -18.78
N CYS A 75 -1.41 -14.59 -19.98
CA CYS A 75 -1.77 -13.18 -20.23
C CYS A 75 -2.92 -13.10 -21.23
N GLU A 76 -3.82 -12.14 -21.02
CA GLU A 76 -4.84 -11.77 -21.98
C GLU A 76 -4.21 -11.02 -23.17
N THR A 77 -4.60 -11.36 -24.39
CA THR A 77 -4.06 -10.75 -25.61
C THR A 77 -5.11 -10.21 -26.55
N GLU A 78 -6.39 -10.60 -26.38
CA GLU A 78 -7.48 -10.34 -27.32
C GLU A 78 -8.50 -9.33 -26.81
N VAL A 79 -8.60 -9.13 -25.47
CA VAL A 79 -9.63 -8.33 -24.84
C VAL A 79 -9.02 -7.29 -23.91
N VAL A 80 -9.45 -6.04 -24.06
CA VAL A 80 -9.14 -4.96 -23.11
C VAL A 80 -10.00 -5.12 -21.86
N SER A 81 -9.38 -5.10 -20.69
CA SER A 81 -10.07 -5.29 -19.43
C SER A 81 -11.11 -4.20 -19.16
N GLY A 82 -12.22 -4.60 -18.57
CA GLY A 82 -13.35 -3.75 -18.20
C GLY A 82 -14.40 -4.54 -17.44
N LEU A 83 -15.41 -3.86 -16.92
CA LEU A 83 -16.43 -4.46 -16.05
C LEU A 83 -17.13 -5.68 -16.67
N THR A 84 -17.44 -5.60 -17.94
CA THR A 84 -18.17 -6.63 -18.70
C THR A 84 -17.35 -7.21 -19.85
N ALA A 85 -16.03 -7.04 -19.80
CA ALA A 85 -15.14 -7.49 -20.87
C ALA A 85 -15.04 -9.01 -20.97
N TYR A 86 -15.23 -9.71 -19.86
CA TYR A 86 -15.14 -11.17 -19.76
C TYR A 86 -16.49 -11.76 -19.35
N GLY A 87 -16.75 -12.97 -19.79
CA GLY A 87 -17.77 -13.81 -19.18
C GLY A 87 -17.43 -14.18 -17.72
N PRO A 88 -18.34 -14.90 -17.03
CA PRO A 88 -18.08 -15.34 -15.66
C PRO A 88 -16.84 -16.23 -15.57
N GLY A 89 -15.89 -15.90 -14.71
CA GLY A 89 -14.71 -16.71 -14.42
C GLY A 89 -14.81 -17.37 -13.05
N TYR A 90 -14.37 -18.61 -12.96
CA TYR A 90 -14.33 -19.42 -11.74
C TYR A 90 -12.91 -19.94 -11.47
N ILE A 91 -12.61 -20.28 -10.23
CA ILE A 91 -11.33 -20.93 -9.86
C ILE A 91 -11.14 -22.22 -10.66
N SER A 92 -12.23 -22.97 -10.84
CA SER A 92 -12.29 -24.12 -11.72
C SER A 92 -13.74 -24.33 -12.18
N GLU A 93 -13.97 -24.51 -13.48
CA GLU A 93 -15.31 -24.82 -14.01
C GLU A 93 -15.89 -26.10 -13.42
N ASP A 94 -15.05 -27.14 -13.20
CA ASP A 94 -15.47 -28.42 -12.63
C ASP A 94 -15.81 -28.31 -11.13
N MET A 95 -15.37 -27.26 -10.45
CA MET A 95 -15.57 -27.06 -9.02
C MET A 95 -16.34 -25.77 -8.70
N LYS A 96 -16.95 -25.11 -9.68
CA LYS A 96 -17.61 -23.81 -9.48
C LYS A 96 -18.71 -23.84 -8.42
N ASP A 97 -19.40 -24.97 -8.26
CA ASP A 97 -20.43 -25.14 -7.24
C ASP A 97 -19.87 -25.20 -5.80
N LEU A 98 -18.57 -25.36 -5.64
CA LEU A 98 -17.89 -25.27 -4.36
C LEU A 98 -17.62 -23.83 -3.95
N GLU A 99 -17.56 -22.89 -4.89
CA GLU A 99 -17.24 -21.48 -4.60
C GLU A 99 -18.40 -20.79 -3.88
N GLN A 100 -18.18 -20.36 -2.65
CA GLN A 100 -19.17 -19.56 -1.91
C GLN A 100 -19.14 -18.10 -2.35
N ILE A 101 -17.98 -17.59 -2.73
CA ILE A 101 -17.76 -16.25 -3.28
C ILE A 101 -17.22 -16.41 -4.69
N VAL A 102 -17.93 -15.83 -5.67
CA VAL A 102 -17.60 -15.96 -7.11
C VAL A 102 -17.07 -14.66 -7.68
N GLY A 103 -16.39 -14.77 -8.79
CA GLY A 103 -15.86 -13.65 -9.56
C GLY A 103 -14.32 -13.67 -9.66
N LEU A 104 -13.81 -13.45 -10.86
CA LEU A 104 -12.38 -13.33 -11.16
C LEU A 104 -12.10 -12.04 -11.95
N GLN A 105 -10.86 -11.60 -11.91
CA GLN A 105 -10.37 -10.45 -12.68
C GLN A 105 -10.56 -10.64 -14.19
N THR A 106 -10.34 -11.86 -14.68
CA THR A 106 -10.55 -12.29 -16.07
C THR A 106 -11.52 -13.49 -16.08
N ASP A 107 -11.54 -14.23 -17.16
CA ASP A 107 -12.30 -15.48 -17.33
C ASP A 107 -11.64 -16.71 -16.68
N LYS A 108 -10.34 -16.60 -16.30
CA LYS A 108 -9.56 -17.70 -15.71
C LYS A 108 -8.74 -17.25 -14.50
N PRO A 109 -8.49 -18.14 -13.52
CA PRO A 109 -7.63 -17.81 -12.37
C PRO A 109 -6.19 -17.56 -12.83
N LEU A 110 -5.53 -16.58 -12.21
CA LEU A 110 -4.15 -16.15 -12.48
C LEU A 110 -3.85 -15.71 -13.93
N LYS A 111 -4.84 -15.58 -14.80
CA LYS A 111 -4.69 -14.97 -16.11
C LYS A 111 -4.60 -13.46 -15.94
N ARG A 112 -3.50 -12.86 -16.40
CA ARG A 112 -3.25 -11.41 -16.30
C ARG A 112 -4.12 -10.65 -17.29
N ALA A 113 -4.79 -9.60 -16.84
CA ALA A 113 -5.61 -8.74 -17.69
C ALA A 113 -4.74 -7.84 -18.57
N PHE A 114 -5.22 -7.52 -19.79
CA PHE A 114 -4.62 -6.49 -20.65
C PHE A 114 -5.29 -5.14 -20.35
N MET A 115 -4.53 -4.20 -19.81
CA MET A 115 -5.00 -2.91 -19.29
C MET A 115 -4.19 -1.75 -19.87
N PRO A 116 -4.43 -1.36 -21.13
CA PRO A 116 -3.56 -0.43 -21.86
C PRO A 116 -3.80 1.06 -21.56
N TYR A 117 -4.91 1.46 -20.90
CA TYR A 117 -5.24 2.88 -20.66
C TYR A 117 -4.19 3.59 -19.79
N GLY A 118 -3.55 2.90 -18.85
CA GLY A 118 -2.43 3.44 -18.08
C GLY A 118 -1.20 3.70 -18.94
N GLY A 119 -0.91 2.79 -19.91
CA GLY A 119 0.23 2.90 -20.83
C GLY A 119 0.28 1.73 -21.80
N ILE A 120 -0.01 1.97 -23.07
CA ILE A 120 0.00 0.90 -24.10
C ILE A 120 1.38 0.26 -24.23
N ARG A 121 2.45 1.08 -24.27
CA ARG A 121 3.83 0.58 -24.38
C ARG A 121 4.16 -0.38 -23.24
N MET A 122 3.78 -0.01 -22.01
CA MET A 122 4.05 -0.81 -20.83
C MET A 122 3.24 -2.11 -20.81
N ALA A 123 1.97 -2.06 -21.19
CA ALA A 123 1.10 -3.23 -21.24
C ALA A 123 1.57 -4.24 -22.30
N VAL A 124 1.99 -3.78 -23.48
CA VAL A 124 2.56 -4.63 -24.53
C VAL A 124 3.90 -5.22 -24.06
N GLN A 125 4.81 -4.41 -23.56
CA GLN A 125 6.11 -4.89 -23.08
C GLN A 125 5.96 -5.94 -21.95
N ALA A 126 4.98 -5.76 -21.04
CA ALA A 126 4.72 -6.72 -19.99
C ALA A 126 4.28 -8.08 -20.55
N ALA A 127 3.39 -8.10 -21.53
CA ALA A 127 2.96 -9.34 -22.19
C ALA A 127 4.12 -10.01 -22.96
N GLU A 128 4.86 -9.23 -23.77
CA GLU A 128 5.99 -9.73 -24.59
C GLU A 128 7.11 -10.32 -23.70
N THR A 129 7.35 -9.75 -22.51
CA THR A 129 8.34 -10.28 -21.54
C THR A 129 8.06 -11.73 -21.14
N TYR A 130 6.78 -12.11 -21.08
CA TYR A 130 6.34 -13.45 -20.72
C TYR A 130 5.98 -14.32 -21.95
N GLY A 131 6.33 -13.88 -23.15
CA GLY A 131 6.15 -14.65 -24.38
C GLY A 131 4.76 -14.57 -25.02
N TYR A 132 3.96 -13.54 -24.65
CA TYR A 132 2.63 -13.31 -25.21
C TYR A 132 2.63 -12.14 -26.18
N GLU A 133 1.95 -12.25 -27.30
CA GLU A 133 1.82 -11.22 -28.31
C GLU A 133 0.41 -10.64 -28.29
N ILE A 134 0.30 -9.32 -28.06
CA ILE A 134 -0.99 -8.62 -28.06
C ILE A 134 -1.54 -8.52 -29.48
N ASN A 135 -2.83 -8.74 -29.63
CA ASN A 135 -3.55 -8.58 -30.88
C ASN A 135 -3.13 -7.30 -31.62
N PRO A 136 -2.63 -7.39 -32.87
CA PRO A 136 -2.09 -6.25 -33.60
C PRO A 136 -3.11 -5.13 -33.83
N GLU A 137 -4.41 -5.42 -33.95
CA GLU A 137 -5.45 -4.42 -34.08
C GLU A 137 -5.64 -3.64 -32.79
N LEU A 138 -5.66 -4.30 -31.63
CA LEU A 138 -5.69 -3.62 -30.33
C LEU A 138 -4.48 -2.72 -30.16
N LYS A 139 -3.28 -3.22 -30.42
CA LYS A 139 -2.05 -2.42 -30.38
C LYS A 139 -2.16 -1.20 -31.29
N LYS A 140 -2.65 -1.35 -32.51
CA LYS A 140 -2.86 -0.25 -33.47
C LYS A 140 -3.86 0.78 -32.96
N ILE A 141 -5.01 0.35 -32.40
CA ILE A 141 -6.01 1.26 -31.85
C ILE A 141 -5.39 2.14 -30.76
N PHE A 142 -4.72 1.56 -29.80
CA PHE A 142 -4.14 2.29 -28.66
C PHE A 142 -2.91 3.12 -29.03
N THR A 143 -2.16 2.77 -30.06
CA THR A 143 -1.01 3.57 -30.51
C THR A 143 -1.39 4.68 -31.52
N THR A 144 -2.58 4.59 -32.15
CA THR A 144 -2.97 5.54 -33.21
C THR A 144 -4.09 6.48 -32.79
N TYR A 145 -5.08 5.98 -32.05
CA TYR A 145 -6.32 6.72 -31.78
C TYR A 145 -6.57 7.06 -30.31
N VAL A 146 -5.84 6.41 -29.39
CA VAL A 146 -6.02 6.60 -27.94
C VAL A 146 -4.76 7.23 -27.37
N THR A 147 -4.92 8.30 -26.60
CA THR A 147 -3.85 8.82 -25.74
C THR A 147 -3.92 8.12 -24.39
N THR A 148 -2.87 7.37 -24.03
CA THR A 148 -2.81 6.72 -22.72
C THR A 148 -2.23 7.69 -21.67
N HIS A 149 -2.46 7.38 -20.39
CA HIS A 149 -1.92 8.19 -19.28
C HIS A 149 -0.40 8.37 -19.40
N ASN A 150 0.34 7.28 -19.61
CA ASN A 150 1.80 7.31 -19.76
C ASN A 150 2.26 8.19 -20.93
N ASP A 151 1.62 8.07 -22.10
CA ASP A 151 1.96 8.88 -23.27
C ASP A 151 1.73 10.37 -23.00
N ALA A 152 0.61 10.71 -22.36
CA ALA A 152 0.27 12.10 -22.01
C ALA A 152 1.28 12.70 -21.02
N VAL A 153 1.65 11.94 -19.98
CA VAL A 153 2.63 12.38 -18.99
C VAL A 153 3.99 12.62 -19.63
N PHE A 154 4.51 11.63 -20.37
CA PHE A 154 5.83 11.77 -21.02
C PHE A 154 5.81 12.82 -22.14
N GLY A 155 4.68 13.01 -22.83
CA GLY A 155 4.51 14.08 -23.80
C GLY A 155 4.62 15.49 -23.19
N ALA A 156 4.19 15.65 -21.94
CA ALA A 156 4.15 16.93 -21.24
C ALA A 156 5.37 17.20 -20.33
N TYR A 157 6.19 16.21 -20.03
CA TYR A 157 7.39 16.40 -19.21
C TYR A 157 8.36 17.41 -19.84
N THR A 158 8.83 18.35 -19.02
CA THR A 158 9.93 19.24 -19.39
C THR A 158 11.26 18.46 -19.48
N PRO A 159 12.28 19.01 -20.18
CA PRO A 159 13.61 18.39 -20.19
C PRO A 159 14.18 18.18 -18.78
N GLU A 160 13.96 19.11 -17.86
CA GLU A 160 14.40 19.02 -16.46
C GLU A 160 13.71 17.89 -15.70
N MET A 161 12.40 17.73 -15.85
CA MET A 161 11.65 16.62 -15.27
C MET A 161 12.14 15.26 -15.78
N ARG A 162 12.47 15.17 -17.08
CA ARG A 162 13.06 13.97 -17.68
C ARG A 162 14.44 13.65 -17.12
N LEU A 163 15.28 14.66 -16.87
CA LEU A 163 16.58 14.50 -16.24
C LEU A 163 16.43 14.07 -14.78
N ALA A 164 15.56 14.71 -14.02
CA ALA A 164 15.31 14.34 -12.62
C ALA A 164 14.83 12.88 -12.49
N ARG A 165 13.96 12.44 -13.41
CA ARG A 165 13.52 11.04 -13.48
C ARG A 165 14.66 10.09 -13.90
N LYS A 166 15.46 10.46 -14.89
CA LYS A 166 16.59 9.66 -15.38
C LYS A 166 17.65 9.44 -14.30
N THR A 167 17.94 10.44 -13.50
CA THR A 167 18.93 10.38 -12.43
C THR A 167 18.41 9.73 -11.16
N HIS A 168 17.11 9.43 -11.07
CA HIS A 168 16.42 8.91 -9.89
C HIS A 168 16.48 9.87 -8.67
N VAL A 169 16.67 11.16 -8.89
CA VAL A 169 16.44 12.15 -7.83
C VAL A 169 14.95 12.31 -7.55
N VAL A 170 14.11 12.12 -8.58
CA VAL A 170 12.67 11.89 -8.47
C VAL A 170 12.32 10.60 -9.17
N THR A 171 11.51 9.75 -8.54
CA THR A 171 10.98 8.56 -9.21
C THR A 171 9.55 8.81 -9.66
N GLY A 172 9.23 8.34 -10.87
CA GLY A 172 7.97 8.62 -11.54
C GLY A 172 7.07 7.40 -11.67
N LEU A 173 6.99 6.52 -10.68
CA LEU A 173 6.16 5.31 -10.78
C LEU A 173 4.73 5.57 -11.23
N PRO A 174 3.99 6.57 -10.69
CA PRO A 174 2.64 6.88 -11.14
C PRO A 174 2.55 7.38 -12.58
N ASP A 175 3.67 7.74 -13.21
CA ASP A 175 3.72 8.13 -14.63
C ASP A 175 3.57 6.94 -15.59
N THR A 176 3.74 5.74 -15.08
CA THR A 176 3.81 4.50 -15.88
C THR A 176 2.51 3.71 -15.84
N TYR A 177 1.87 3.63 -14.68
CA TYR A 177 0.67 2.83 -14.45
C TYR A 177 -0.48 3.70 -13.93
N GLY A 178 -1.62 3.08 -13.64
CA GLY A 178 -2.71 3.73 -12.94
C GLY A 178 -2.29 4.26 -11.57
N ARG A 179 -3.04 5.23 -11.06
CA ARG A 179 -2.70 5.93 -9.82
C ARG A 179 -2.71 5.01 -8.62
N GLY A 180 -3.73 4.15 -8.48
CA GLY A 180 -3.94 3.38 -7.26
C GLY A 180 -4.20 4.27 -6.04
N ARG A 181 -4.24 3.67 -4.84
CA ARG A 181 -4.42 4.38 -3.56
C ARG A 181 -5.72 5.18 -3.44
N ILE A 182 -6.72 4.84 -4.23
CA ILE A 182 -8.12 5.13 -3.96
C ILE A 182 -8.73 3.87 -3.36
N VAL A 183 -9.33 4.00 -2.18
CA VAL A 183 -10.06 2.91 -1.55
C VAL A 183 -11.54 3.19 -1.70
N GLY A 184 -12.20 2.49 -2.62
CA GLY A 184 -13.65 2.56 -2.73
C GLY A 184 -14.32 2.06 -1.46
N ASP A 185 -15.38 2.72 -0.99
CA ASP A 185 -16.14 2.17 0.13
C ASP A 185 -17.04 1.03 -0.36
N TYR A 186 -16.43 -0.14 -0.58
CA TYR A 186 -17.08 -1.35 -1.11
C TYR A 186 -18.22 -1.84 -0.22
N ARG A 187 -18.22 -1.48 1.05
CA ARG A 187 -19.29 -1.77 2.02
C ARG A 187 -20.63 -1.15 1.60
N ARG A 188 -20.58 -0.03 0.85
CA ARG A 188 -21.79 0.65 0.32
C ARG A 188 -22.59 -0.25 -0.60
N VAL A 189 -21.94 -1.11 -1.37
CA VAL A 189 -22.60 -2.04 -2.29
C VAL A 189 -23.44 -3.04 -1.50
N ALA A 190 -22.90 -3.58 -0.41
CA ALA A 190 -23.63 -4.50 0.46
C ALA A 190 -24.76 -3.82 1.25
N LEU A 191 -24.49 -2.65 1.83
CA LEU A 191 -25.46 -1.97 2.72
C LEU A 191 -26.63 -1.35 1.95
N TYR A 192 -26.38 -0.76 0.77
CA TYR A 192 -27.36 0.06 0.05
C TYR A 192 -27.84 -0.55 -1.28
N GLY A 193 -27.05 -1.43 -1.88
CA GLY A 193 -27.25 -1.84 -3.27
C GLY A 193 -26.97 -0.74 -4.28
N ILE A 194 -26.75 -1.12 -5.52
CA ILE A 194 -26.32 -0.19 -6.58
C ILE A 194 -27.40 0.83 -6.96
N ASP A 195 -28.70 0.49 -6.90
CA ASP A 195 -29.76 1.43 -7.29
C ASP A 195 -29.80 2.67 -6.36
N ARG A 196 -29.58 2.48 -5.05
CA ARG A 196 -29.50 3.60 -4.09
C ARG A 196 -28.29 4.48 -4.37
N LEU A 197 -27.15 3.88 -4.73
CA LEU A 197 -25.95 4.62 -5.08
C LEU A 197 -26.12 5.41 -6.39
N ILE A 198 -26.78 4.84 -7.41
CA ILE A 198 -27.13 5.52 -8.65
C ILE A 198 -28.04 6.73 -8.35
N GLU A 199 -29.04 6.56 -7.51
CA GLU A 199 -29.95 7.65 -7.13
C GLU A 199 -29.17 8.82 -6.47
N ALA A 200 -28.30 8.50 -5.51
CA ALA A 200 -27.45 9.51 -4.87
C ALA A 200 -26.54 10.25 -5.86
N LYS A 201 -25.93 9.54 -6.79
CA LYS A 201 -25.09 10.15 -7.85
C LYS A 201 -25.91 11.00 -8.82
N LYS A 202 -27.14 10.62 -9.18
CA LYS A 202 -28.05 11.45 -9.99
C LYS A 202 -28.42 12.76 -9.28
N VAL A 203 -28.68 12.71 -7.98
CA VAL A 203 -28.96 13.91 -7.17
C VAL A 203 -27.73 14.83 -7.15
N ALA A 204 -26.52 14.27 -6.95
CA ALA A 204 -25.29 15.04 -6.98
C ALA A 204 -25.02 15.66 -8.36
N HIS A 205 -25.23 14.93 -9.44
CA HIS A 205 -25.09 15.42 -10.80
C HIS A 205 -26.05 16.59 -11.09
N TYR A 206 -27.30 16.48 -10.62
CA TYR A 206 -28.28 17.54 -10.75
C TYR A 206 -27.85 18.80 -9.98
N ARG A 207 -27.45 18.66 -8.71
CA ARG A 207 -26.98 19.78 -7.87
C ARG A 207 -25.77 20.49 -8.45
N ALA A 208 -24.82 19.77 -9.00
CA ALA A 208 -23.67 20.33 -9.69
C ALA A 208 -24.04 21.14 -10.95
N GLY A 209 -25.25 21.01 -11.48
CA GLY A 209 -25.75 21.76 -12.63
C GLY A 209 -26.56 23.01 -12.30
N CYS A 210 -26.76 23.32 -11.02
CA CYS A 210 -27.57 24.46 -10.58
C CYS A 210 -26.77 25.77 -10.47
N GLY A 211 -25.75 25.97 -11.28
CA GLY A 211 -24.89 27.16 -11.26
C GLY A 211 -24.18 27.40 -12.56
N ASN A 212 -23.16 28.25 -12.53
CA ASN A 212 -22.35 28.56 -13.70
C ASN A 212 -21.51 27.37 -14.13
N MET A 213 -21.41 27.15 -15.45
CA MET A 213 -20.58 26.10 -16.04
C MET A 213 -19.16 26.64 -16.27
N TYR A 214 -18.28 26.40 -15.33
CA TYR A 214 -16.85 26.62 -15.44
C TYR A 214 -16.10 25.30 -15.29
N ASP A 215 -14.82 25.26 -15.54
CA ASP A 215 -14.02 24.05 -15.76
C ASP A 215 -14.23 22.98 -14.68
N ASP A 216 -14.19 23.36 -13.39
CA ASP A 216 -14.36 22.41 -12.29
C ASP A 216 -15.77 21.81 -12.22
N VAL A 217 -16.80 22.60 -12.51
CA VAL A 217 -18.19 22.13 -12.55
C VAL A 217 -18.40 21.18 -13.72
N ILE A 218 -17.90 21.55 -14.91
CA ILE A 218 -17.98 20.70 -16.12
C ILE A 218 -17.29 19.37 -15.84
N ARG A 219 -16.08 19.42 -15.27
CA ARG A 219 -15.31 18.24 -14.90
C ARG A 219 -16.03 17.34 -13.91
N MET A 220 -16.54 17.92 -12.83
CA MET A 220 -17.31 17.16 -11.82
C MET A 220 -18.51 16.45 -12.45
N ARG A 221 -19.23 17.11 -13.35
CA ARG A 221 -20.38 16.50 -14.04
C ARG A 221 -19.98 15.36 -14.95
N GLU A 222 -18.88 15.51 -15.67
CA GLU A 222 -18.28 14.46 -16.51
C GLU A 222 -17.89 13.25 -15.64
N GLU A 223 -17.17 13.48 -14.54
CA GLU A 223 -16.76 12.45 -13.59
C GLU A 223 -17.96 11.69 -13.02
N ILE A 224 -19.02 12.39 -12.57
CA ILE A 224 -20.24 11.75 -12.06
C ILE A 224 -20.94 10.94 -13.17
N SER A 225 -20.94 11.41 -14.41
CA SER A 225 -21.52 10.65 -15.54
C SER A 225 -20.75 9.33 -15.77
N GLN A 226 -19.42 9.34 -15.66
CA GLN A 226 -18.59 8.14 -15.73
C GLN A 226 -18.84 7.21 -14.54
N GLN A 227 -19.00 7.74 -13.33
CA GLN A 227 -19.36 6.97 -12.12
C GLN A 227 -20.73 6.27 -12.27
N LEU A 228 -21.73 6.98 -12.82
CA LEU A 228 -23.05 6.39 -13.11
C LEU A 228 -22.96 5.25 -14.11
N LYS A 229 -22.12 5.38 -15.14
CA LYS A 229 -21.86 4.31 -16.11
C LYS A 229 -21.19 3.12 -15.43
N ALA A 230 -20.20 3.35 -14.56
CA ALA A 230 -19.52 2.30 -13.81
C ALA A 230 -20.48 1.53 -12.88
N LEU A 231 -21.36 2.23 -12.15
CA LEU A 231 -22.37 1.58 -11.29
C LEU A 231 -23.33 0.67 -12.09
N ASN A 232 -23.77 1.09 -13.26
CA ASN A 232 -24.57 0.23 -14.12
C ASN A 232 -23.76 -0.98 -14.64
N GLY A 233 -22.50 -0.78 -15.00
CA GLY A 233 -21.61 -1.87 -15.39
C GLY A 233 -21.38 -2.89 -14.27
N MET A 234 -21.33 -2.46 -13.00
CA MET A 234 -21.25 -3.37 -11.83
C MET A 234 -22.48 -4.28 -11.74
N LYS A 235 -23.69 -3.74 -12.00
CA LYS A 235 -24.94 -4.56 -12.02
C LYS A 235 -24.88 -5.61 -13.15
N GLU A 236 -24.42 -5.23 -14.32
CA GLU A 236 -24.30 -6.15 -15.46
C GLU A 236 -23.25 -7.23 -15.17
N MET A 237 -22.11 -6.87 -14.59
CA MET A 237 -21.07 -7.79 -14.16
C MET A 237 -21.61 -8.82 -13.17
N ALA A 238 -22.27 -8.38 -12.11
CA ALA A 238 -22.85 -9.27 -11.10
C ALA A 238 -23.95 -10.18 -11.67
N LYS A 239 -24.78 -9.63 -12.57
CA LYS A 239 -25.82 -10.41 -13.28
C LYS A 239 -25.25 -11.55 -14.10
N ALA A 240 -24.08 -11.38 -14.71
CA ALA A 240 -23.41 -12.44 -15.44
C ALA A 240 -23.07 -13.65 -14.55
N TYR A 241 -22.81 -13.42 -13.24
CA TYR A 241 -22.62 -14.47 -12.23
C TYR A 241 -23.95 -14.94 -11.60
N GLY A 242 -25.11 -14.45 -12.06
CA GLY A 242 -26.43 -14.84 -11.55
C GLY A 242 -26.90 -14.05 -10.30
N TYR A 243 -26.25 -12.92 -9.97
CA TYR A 243 -26.57 -12.11 -8.81
C TYR A 243 -27.18 -10.76 -9.18
N ASP A 244 -28.14 -10.29 -8.36
CA ASP A 244 -28.74 -8.96 -8.46
C ASP A 244 -28.28 -8.08 -7.31
N ILE A 245 -27.26 -7.27 -7.52
CA ILE A 245 -26.72 -6.31 -6.55
C ILE A 245 -27.44 -4.95 -6.58
N SER A 246 -28.58 -4.84 -7.26
CA SER A 246 -29.35 -3.60 -7.30
C SER A 246 -29.91 -3.22 -5.92
N LYS A 247 -30.16 -4.21 -5.05
CA LYS A 247 -30.72 -4.08 -3.71
C LYS A 247 -29.69 -4.39 -2.62
N PRO A 248 -29.91 -3.93 -1.38
CA PRO A 248 -29.10 -4.29 -0.22
C PRO A 248 -28.96 -5.81 -0.02
N ALA A 249 -27.83 -6.22 0.53
CA ALA A 249 -27.57 -7.61 0.92
C ALA A 249 -28.49 -8.04 2.07
N ARG A 250 -29.09 -9.22 1.95
CA ARG A 250 -30.09 -9.75 2.92
C ARG A 250 -29.47 -10.63 4.01
N ASN A 251 -28.28 -11.18 3.77
CA ASN A 251 -27.60 -12.11 4.67
C ASN A 251 -26.07 -11.97 4.55
N ALA A 252 -25.34 -12.69 5.39
CA ALA A 252 -23.88 -12.64 5.43
C ALA A 252 -23.22 -13.02 4.09
N LYS A 253 -23.71 -14.08 3.42
CA LYS A 253 -23.17 -14.49 2.13
C LYS A 253 -23.33 -13.41 1.06
N GLU A 254 -24.52 -12.80 0.97
CA GLU A 254 -24.76 -11.68 0.06
C GLU A 254 -23.90 -10.48 0.43
N ALA A 255 -23.74 -10.14 1.73
CA ALA A 255 -22.93 -9.01 2.15
C ALA A 255 -21.45 -9.18 1.72
N VAL A 256 -20.88 -10.34 1.91
CA VAL A 256 -19.50 -10.65 1.46
C VAL A 256 -19.41 -10.61 -0.06
N GLN A 257 -20.37 -11.20 -0.78
CA GLN A 257 -20.37 -11.24 -2.24
C GLN A 257 -20.58 -9.87 -2.88
N TRP A 258 -21.51 -9.02 -2.35
CA TRP A 258 -21.76 -7.67 -2.87
C TRP A 258 -20.55 -6.76 -2.66
N LEU A 259 -19.95 -6.82 -1.47
CA LEU A 259 -18.72 -6.12 -1.16
C LEU A 259 -17.61 -6.55 -2.13
N TYR A 260 -17.44 -7.86 -2.33
CA TYR A 260 -16.44 -8.39 -3.25
C TYR A 260 -16.70 -7.96 -4.70
N PHE A 261 -17.94 -7.91 -5.19
CA PHE A 261 -18.24 -7.39 -6.53
C PHE A 261 -17.87 -5.91 -6.67
N GLY A 262 -18.07 -5.09 -5.64
CA GLY A 262 -17.59 -3.71 -5.63
C GLY A 262 -16.07 -3.63 -5.79
N TYR A 263 -15.34 -4.45 -5.04
CA TYR A 263 -13.88 -4.58 -5.15
C TYR A 263 -13.43 -5.13 -6.51
N LEU A 264 -14.11 -6.16 -7.01
CA LEU A 264 -13.80 -6.76 -8.30
C LEU A 264 -13.97 -5.77 -9.46
N ALA A 265 -14.94 -4.86 -9.35
CA ALA A 265 -15.13 -3.78 -10.33
C ALA A 265 -13.90 -2.86 -10.40
N ALA A 266 -13.32 -2.50 -9.26
CA ALA A 266 -12.07 -1.77 -9.20
C ALA A 266 -10.92 -2.55 -9.85
N VAL A 267 -10.75 -3.81 -9.49
CA VAL A 267 -9.70 -4.70 -10.04
C VAL A 267 -9.80 -4.86 -11.56
N LYS A 268 -11.02 -4.93 -12.12
CA LYS A 268 -11.24 -5.07 -13.57
C LYS A 268 -10.98 -3.79 -14.36
N THR A 269 -11.03 -2.63 -13.73
CA THR A 269 -10.95 -1.33 -14.42
C THR A 269 -9.69 -0.55 -14.09
N GLN A 270 -8.96 -0.95 -13.05
CA GLN A 270 -7.78 -0.26 -12.55
C GLN A 270 -6.52 -1.10 -12.74
N ASN A 271 -5.41 -0.44 -13.09
CA ASN A 271 -4.07 -1.05 -13.13
C ASN A 271 -3.17 -0.34 -12.10
N GLY A 272 -3.74 -0.09 -10.93
CA GLY A 272 -3.10 0.67 -9.87
C GLY A 272 -1.94 -0.04 -9.20
N ALA A 273 -1.12 0.74 -8.53
CA ALA A 273 -0.06 0.22 -7.68
C ALA A 273 -0.62 -0.37 -6.38
N ALA A 274 -1.87 0.00 -5.97
CA ALA A 274 -2.49 -0.53 -4.76
C ALA A 274 -4.00 -0.76 -4.97
N MET A 275 -4.45 -1.94 -4.58
CA MET A 275 -5.85 -2.36 -4.65
C MET A 275 -6.34 -2.71 -3.25
N SER A 276 -6.22 -1.75 -2.31
CA SER A 276 -6.67 -1.91 -0.92
C SER A 276 -8.18 -2.12 -0.83
N VAL A 277 -8.61 -2.94 0.10
CA VAL A 277 -10.03 -3.26 0.31
C VAL A 277 -10.63 -2.50 1.50
N GLY A 278 -9.79 -2.02 2.40
CA GLY A 278 -10.21 -1.22 3.55
C GLY A 278 -10.62 -2.06 4.76
N ARG A 279 -11.14 -1.38 5.79
CA ARG A 279 -11.62 -2.03 7.02
C ARG A 279 -13.03 -2.58 6.81
N ILE A 280 -13.10 -3.86 6.47
CA ILE A 280 -14.35 -4.56 6.17
C ILE A 280 -14.76 -5.56 7.25
N SER A 281 -13.86 -5.92 8.16
CA SER A 281 -14.08 -6.96 9.17
C SER A 281 -15.24 -6.64 10.10
N THR A 282 -15.21 -5.48 10.76
CA THR A 282 -16.27 -5.03 11.68
C THR A 282 -17.63 -4.86 10.98
N PHE A 283 -17.62 -4.42 9.71
CA PHE A 283 -18.85 -4.30 8.91
C PHE A 283 -19.45 -5.68 8.59
N LEU A 284 -18.67 -6.61 8.10
CA LEU A 284 -19.13 -7.95 7.76
C LEU A 284 -19.59 -8.74 8.99
N ASP A 285 -18.91 -8.52 10.13
CA ASP A 285 -19.30 -9.18 11.39
C ASP A 285 -20.74 -8.89 11.79
N ILE A 286 -21.27 -7.69 11.50
CA ILE A 286 -22.67 -7.34 11.80
C ILE A 286 -23.65 -8.30 11.12
N TYR A 287 -23.43 -8.60 9.84
CA TYR A 287 -24.27 -9.54 9.09
C TYR A 287 -24.04 -10.99 9.55
N ILE A 288 -22.78 -11.36 9.78
CA ILE A 288 -22.41 -12.70 10.23
C ILE A 288 -23.02 -12.99 11.62
N GLN A 289 -22.90 -12.06 12.58
CA GLN A 289 -23.47 -12.24 13.91
C GLN A 289 -24.99 -12.34 13.90
N ARG A 290 -25.65 -11.53 13.06
CA ARG A 290 -27.10 -11.63 12.89
C ARG A 290 -27.52 -13.03 12.40
N ASP A 291 -26.83 -13.55 11.38
CA ASP A 291 -27.18 -14.83 10.78
C ASP A 291 -26.81 -16.02 11.69
N LEU A 292 -25.71 -15.91 12.46
CA LEU A 292 -25.37 -16.89 13.51
C LEU A 292 -26.44 -16.92 14.61
N GLN A 293 -26.90 -15.75 15.09
CA GLN A 293 -27.94 -15.65 16.12
C GLN A 293 -29.29 -16.19 15.64
N ASN A 294 -29.59 -16.01 14.37
CA ASN A 294 -30.82 -16.53 13.74
C ASN A 294 -30.72 -18.04 13.42
N GLY A 295 -29.55 -18.66 13.58
CA GLY A 295 -29.31 -20.07 13.25
C GLY A 295 -29.32 -20.36 11.74
N THR A 296 -29.15 -19.34 10.90
CA THR A 296 -29.08 -19.47 9.44
C THR A 296 -27.67 -19.58 8.91
N LEU A 297 -26.68 -19.46 9.78
CA LEU A 297 -25.23 -19.61 9.53
C LEU A 297 -24.57 -20.32 10.71
N THR A 298 -23.56 -21.11 10.46
CA THR A 298 -22.69 -21.72 11.47
C THR A 298 -21.33 -21.02 11.52
N GLU A 299 -20.55 -21.22 12.61
CA GLU A 299 -19.18 -20.65 12.69
C GLU A 299 -18.27 -21.18 11.56
N SER A 300 -18.42 -22.46 11.17
CA SER A 300 -17.68 -23.04 10.06
C SER A 300 -18.04 -22.41 8.72
N GLU A 301 -19.32 -22.17 8.45
CA GLU A 301 -19.76 -21.46 7.23
C GLU A 301 -19.35 -20.00 7.24
N ALA A 302 -19.35 -19.33 8.40
CA ALA A 302 -18.85 -17.98 8.53
C ALA A 302 -17.37 -17.88 8.20
N GLN A 303 -16.55 -18.82 8.69
CA GLN A 303 -15.13 -18.91 8.34
C GLN A 303 -14.94 -19.19 6.85
N GLU A 304 -15.73 -20.11 6.26
CA GLU A 304 -15.67 -20.45 4.84
C GLU A 304 -15.93 -19.24 3.92
N LEU A 305 -16.88 -18.37 4.26
CA LEU A 305 -17.12 -17.12 3.50
C LEU A 305 -15.88 -16.22 3.48
N ILE A 306 -15.20 -16.07 4.62
CA ILE A 306 -14.01 -15.25 4.76
C ILE A 306 -12.81 -15.89 4.06
N ASP A 307 -12.62 -17.21 4.18
CA ASP A 307 -11.57 -17.96 3.48
C ASP A 307 -11.73 -17.83 1.97
N HIS A 308 -12.95 -18.02 1.43
CA HIS A 308 -13.21 -17.92 -0.01
C HIS A 308 -12.98 -16.50 -0.54
N MET A 309 -13.40 -15.45 0.17
CA MET A 309 -13.11 -14.08 -0.21
C MET A 309 -11.61 -13.80 -0.19
N THR A 310 -10.90 -14.24 0.85
CA THR A 310 -9.44 -14.12 0.98
C THR A 310 -8.72 -14.87 -0.15
N MET A 311 -9.21 -16.04 -0.52
CA MET A 311 -8.69 -16.80 -1.68
C MET A 311 -8.80 -15.97 -2.97
N LYS A 312 -9.92 -15.27 -3.18
CA LYS A 312 -10.09 -14.37 -4.33
C LYS A 312 -9.08 -13.20 -4.32
N PHE A 313 -8.81 -12.61 -3.16
CA PHE A 313 -7.79 -11.57 -3.04
C PHE A 313 -6.38 -12.08 -3.43
N ARG A 314 -6.05 -13.34 -3.11
CA ARG A 314 -4.78 -13.97 -3.48
C ARG A 314 -4.65 -14.28 -4.98
N LEU A 315 -5.74 -14.21 -5.74
CA LEU A 315 -5.78 -14.44 -7.18
C LEU A 315 -5.70 -13.16 -8.02
N VAL A 316 -5.80 -11.99 -7.41
CA VAL A 316 -5.67 -10.71 -8.14
C VAL A 316 -4.23 -10.51 -8.55
N LYS A 317 -4.00 -10.36 -9.86
CA LYS A 317 -2.69 -10.22 -10.46
C LYS A 317 -2.71 -9.28 -11.66
N PHE A 318 -1.65 -8.49 -11.83
CA PHE A 318 -1.45 -7.62 -12.99
C PHE A 318 -0.20 -8.03 -13.77
N ALA A 319 -0.20 -7.87 -15.09
CA ALA A 319 1.02 -8.01 -15.88
C ALA A 319 1.92 -6.77 -15.64
N ARG A 320 3.19 -7.01 -15.28
CA ARG A 320 4.17 -5.96 -14.99
C ARG A 320 5.43 -6.14 -15.81
N ILE A 321 6.07 -5.02 -16.16
CA ILE A 321 7.38 -5.03 -16.80
C ILE A 321 8.48 -5.41 -15.80
N PRO A 322 9.65 -5.91 -16.27
CA PRO A 322 10.75 -6.32 -15.40
C PRO A 322 11.21 -5.21 -14.42
N GLU A 323 11.27 -3.97 -14.89
CA GLU A 323 11.67 -2.83 -14.05
C GLU A 323 10.71 -2.61 -12.86
N TYR A 324 9.40 -2.83 -13.07
CA TYR A 324 8.43 -2.79 -11.99
C TYR A 324 8.69 -3.92 -10.98
N ASN A 325 8.95 -5.13 -11.48
CA ASN A 325 9.23 -6.27 -10.63
C ASN A 325 10.50 -6.07 -9.78
N GLN A 326 11.52 -5.38 -10.32
CA GLN A 326 12.71 -5.00 -9.57
C GLN A 326 12.41 -3.97 -8.48
N LEU A 327 11.54 -2.98 -8.77
CA LEU A 327 11.16 -1.95 -7.80
C LEU A 327 10.37 -2.52 -6.62
N PHE A 328 9.52 -3.53 -6.84
CA PHE A 328 8.51 -3.99 -5.88
C PHE A 328 8.58 -5.47 -5.53
N SER A 329 9.64 -6.17 -5.94
CA SER A 329 9.83 -7.58 -5.60
C SER A 329 8.74 -8.48 -6.16
N GLY A 330 8.47 -8.37 -7.45
CA GLY A 330 7.41 -9.06 -8.16
C GLY A 330 6.25 -8.14 -8.55
N ASP A 331 5.05 -8.66 -8.54
CA ASP A 331 3.83 -7.96 -8.91
C ASP A 331 2.81 -7.87 -7.75
N PRO A 332 3.20 -7.27 -6.60
CA PRO A 332 2.27 -7.12 -5.48
C PRO A 332 1.08 -6.25 -5.90
N THR A 333 -0.08 -6.55 -5.35
CA THR A 333 -1.31 -5.79 -5.58
C THR A 333 -1.69 -4.92 -4.39
N TRP A 334 -1.03 -5.13 -3.24
CA TRP A 334 -1.30 -4.44 -1.97
C TRP A 334 -2.80 -4.42 -1.65
N VAL A 335 -3.38 -5.61 -1.53
CA VAL A 335 -4.75 -5.80 -1.06
C VAL A 335 -4.75 -5.59 0.45
N THR A 336 -4.63 -4.33 0.88
CA THR A 336 -4.56 -4.00 2.31
C THR A 336 -5.94 -4.09 2.93
N LEU A 337 -6.01 -4.79 4.06
CA LEU A 337 -7.20 -5.06 4.85
C LEU A 337 -6.88 -4.85 6.32
N GLU A 338 -7.64 -3.98 6.97
CA GLU A 338 -7.42 -3.64 8.37
C GLU A 338 -8.33 -4.44 9.30
N VAL A 339 -7.78 -4.79 10.47
CA VAL A 339 -8.47 -5.43 11.60
C VAL A 339 -8.16 -4.68 12.90
N GLY A 340 -9.04 -4.79 13.89
CA GLY A 340 -8.86 -4.12 15.17
C GLY A 340 -9.24 -2.64 15.17
N GLY A 341 -8.47 -1.83 15.89
CA GLY A 341 -8.73 -0.40 16.07
C GLY A 341 -9.75 -0.08 17.16
N THR A 342 -9.97 1.21 17.38
CA THR A 342 -10.87 1.74 18.40
C THR A 342 -11.79 2.81 17.83
N SER A 343 -12.98 2.95 18.39
CA SER A 343 -13.94 4.00 18.07
C SER A 343 -13.59 5.31 18.77
N LEU A 344 -14.14 6.42 18.28
CA LEU A 344 -13.99 7.74 18.91
C LEU A 344 -14.58 7.81 20.32
N ASP A 345 -15.51 6.92 20.66
CA ASP A 345 -16.09 6.81 22.01
C ASP A 345 -15.28 5.92 22.97
N GLY A 346 -14.13 5.42 22.52
CA GLY A 346 -13.19 4.62 23.29
C GLY A 346 -13.44 3.11 23.30
N ARG A 347 -14.52 2.62 22.69
CA ARG A 347 -14.76 1.17 22.54
C ARG A 347 -13.75 0.60 21.53
N HIS A 348 -13.19 -0.57 21.80
CA HIS A 348 -12.45 -1.28 20.77
C HIS A 348 -13.41 -1.80 19.67
N MET A 349 -12.89 -1.92 18.46
CA MET A 349 -13.67 -2.36 17.29
C MET A 349 -13.32 -3.79 16.87
N VAL A 350 -12.61 -4.52 17.72
CA VAL A 350 -12.33 -5.95 17.53
C VAL A 350 -13.63 -6.73 17.56
N THR A 351 -13.85 -7.55 16.54
CA THR A 351 -14.99 -8.46 16.39
C THR A 351 -14.50 -9.88 16.11
N LYS A 352 -15.38 -10.86 16.12
CA LYS A 352 -15.02 -12.24 15.73
C LYS A 352 -14.48 -12.32 14.30
N THR A 353 -14.93 -11.45 13.40
CA THR A 353 -14.46 -11.47 12.00
C THR A 353 -13.06 -10.91 11.83
N ASP A 354 -12.54 -10.11 12.76
CA ASP A 354 -11.11 -9.75 12.80
C ASP A 354 -10.25 -11.00 13.04
N TYR A 355 -10.63 -11.84 13.98
CA TYR A 355 -9.97 -13.13 14.20
C TYR A 355 -10.08 -14.05 12.97
N ARG A 356 -11.25 -14.12 12.31
CA ARG A 356 -11.44 -14.95 11.11
C ARG A 356 -10.51 -14.54 9.96
N PHE A 357 -10.27 -13.24 9.75
CA PHE A 357 -9.31 -12.79 8.75
C PHE A 357 -7.88 -13.20 9.10
N LEU A 358 -7.45 -13.04 10.35
CA LEU A 358 -6.14 -13.50 10.78
C LEU A 358 -6.01 -15.03 10.65
N HIS A 359 -7.07 -15.77 10.95
CA HIS A 359 -7.12 -17.24 10.86
C HIS A 359 -7.01 -17.77 9.42
N THR A 360 -7.28 -16.97 8.40
CA THR A 360 -7.03 -17.36 7.01
C THR A 360 -5.56 -17.69 6.73
N LEU A 361 -4.64 -17.13 7.53
CA LEU A 361 -3.20 -17.43 7.46
C LEU A 361 -2.87 -18.81 8.05
N GLU A 362 -3.70 -19.35 8.92
CA GLU A 362 -3.61 -20.73 9.40
C GLU A 362 -4.33 -21.69 8.45
N ASN A 363 -5.56 -21.38 8.02
CA ASN A 363 -6.36 -22.23 7.14
C ASN A 363 -5.76 -22.42 5.75
N MET A 364 -5.12 -21.39 5.20
CA MET A 364 -4.57 -21.40 3.83
C MET A 364 -3.06 -21.11 3.78
N GLY A 365 -2.41 -21.03 4.94
CA GLY A 365 -0.97 -20.78 5.07
C GLY A 365 -0.55 -19.32 4.86
N PRO A 366 0.71 -19.00 5.22
CA PRO A 366 1.30 -17.67 5.06
C PRO A 366 1.15 -17.14 3.65
N SER A 367 0.88 -15.84 3.53
CA SER A 367 0.73 -15.17 2.23
C SER A 367 1.00 -13.67 2.37
N PRO A 368 1.60 -13.04 1.35
CA PRO A 368 1.73 -11.60 1.30
C PRO A 368 0.39 -10.87 1.08
N GLU A 369 -0.62 -11.56 0.52
CA GLU A 369 -1.94 -10.99 0.23
C GLU A 369 -3.07 -11.79 0.91
N PRO A 370 -4.07 -11.11 1.46
CA PRO A 370 -4.15 -9.67 1.66
C PRO A 370 -3.07 -9.17 2.62
N ASN A 371 -2.66 -7.89 2.47
CA ASN A 371 -1.74 -7.23 3.38
C ASN A 371 -2.50 -6.88 4.67
N LEU A 372 -2.59 -7.85 5.59
CA LEU A 372 -3.33 -7.71 6.84
C LEU A 372 -2.64 -6.73 7.77
N THR A 373 -3.36 -5.70 8.17
CA THR A 373 -2.89 -4.62 9.04
C THR A 373 -3.70 -4.58 10.32
N VAL A 374 -3.04 -4.74 11.45
CA VAL A 374 -3.67 -4.55 12.77
C VAL A 374 -3.61 -3.07 13.12
N LEU A 375 -4.76 -2.42 13.19
CA LEU A 375 -4.89 -1.08 13.76
C LEU A 375 -4.73 -1.22 15.28
N TYR A 376 -3.51 -1.01 15.75
CA TYR A 376 -3.10 -1.35 17.09
C TYR A 376 -3.35 -0.22 18.09
N SER A 377 -3.89 -0.58 19.22
CA SER A 377 -3.97 0.26 20.42
C SER A 377 -3.59 -0.59 21.64
N PRO A 378 -2.87 -0.05 22.63
CA PRO A 378 -2.66 -0.73 23.91
C PRO A 378 -3.99 -1.15 24.59
N ASN A 379 -5.09 -0.46 24.27
CA ASN A 379 -6.43 -0.70 24.81
C ASN A 379 -7.22 -1.82 24.12
N LEU A 380 -6.65 -2.50 23.11
CA LEU A 380 -7.29 -3.68 22.50
C LEU A 380 -7.35 -4.85 23.48
N PRO A 381 -8.32 -5.78 23.33
CA PRO A 381 -8.41 -6.98 24.16
C PRO A 381 -7.09 -7.76 24.18
N THR A 382 -6.62 -8.15 25.35
CA THR A 382 -5.36 -8.88 25.51
C THR A 382 -5.34 -10.18 24.70
N ALA A 383 -6.47 -10.90 24.63
CA ALA A 383 -6.58 -12.12 23.83
C ALA A 383 -6.33 -11.83 22.34
N PHE A 384 -6.91 -10.77 21.80
CA PHE A 384 -6.70 -10.36 20.41
C PHE A 384 -5.24 -9.97 20.13
N LYS A 385 -4.62 -9.17 21.03
CA LYS A 385 -3.21 -8.79 20.90
C LYS A 385 -2.30 -10.01 20.87
N LYS A 386 -2.54 -11.00 21.74
CA LYS A 386 -1.80 -12.25 21.80
C LYS A 386 -2.01 -13.13 20.56
N TYR A 387 -3.23 -13.19 20.04
CA TYR A 387 -3.51 -13.92 18.81
C TYR A 387 -2.82 -13.28 17.60
N ALA A 388 -2.90 -11.94 17.45
CA ALA A 388 -2.17 -11.23 16.42
C ALA A 388 -0.64 -11.44 16.54
N ALA A 389 -0.08 -11.39 17.76
CA ALA A 389 1.32 -11.68 18.00
C ALA A 389 1.70 -13.11 17.59
N LYS A 390 0.86 -14.12 17.91
CA LYS A 390 1.04 -15.50 17.44
C LYS A 390 1.13 -15.57 15.92
N ILE A 391 0.16 -14.97 15.22
CA ILE A 391 0.13 -14.96 13.74
C ILE A 391 1.37 -14.26 13.16
N SER A 392 1.83 -13.16 13.77
CA SER A 392 3.07 -12.47 13.38
C SER A 392 4.30 -13.37 13.52
N ILE A 393 4.44 -14.06 14.66
CA ILE A 393 5.57 -14.96 14.97
C ILE A 393 5.59 -16.14 13.99
N ASP A 394 4.43 -16.73 13.75
CA ASP A 394 4.30 -17.95 12.94
C ASP A 394 4.44 -17.68 11.44
N THR A 395 4.02 -16.51 10.95
CA THR A 395 3.83 -16.27 9.51
C THR A 395 4.60 -15.09 8.93
N SER A 396 5.01 -14.11 9.73
CA SER A 396 5.55 -12.81 9.27
C SER A 396 4.68 -12.15 8.17
N SER A 397 3.35 -12.37 8.19
CA SER A 397 2.42 -11.94 7.13
C SER A 397 1.61 -10.70 7.48
N ILE A 398 1.65 -10.22 8.71
CA ILE A 398 0.87 -9.08 9.18
C ILE A 398 1.75 -7.91 9.62
N GLN A 399 1.17 -6.71 9.66
CA GLN A 399 1.81 -5.49 10.18
C GLN A 399 0.92 -4.81 11.21
N TYR A 400 1.49 -3.81 11.88
CA TYR A 400 0.84 -3.04 12.93
C TYR A 400 0.92 -1.55 12.63
N GLU A 401 -0.20 -0.84 12.81
CA GLU A 401 -0.27 0.61 12.72
C GLU A 401 -0.96 1.19 13.95
N ASN A 402 -0.45 2.31 14.45
CA ASN A 402 -0.89 2.91 15.70
C ASN A 402 -2.20 3.67 15.52
N ASP A 403 -3.31 3.04 15.92
CA ASP A 403 -4.63 3.65 15.87
C ASP A 403 -4.73 4.95 16.73
N GLU A 404 -3.95 5.05 17.82
CA GLU A 404 -4.01 6.20 18.72
C GLU A 404 -3.44 7.49 18.10
N VAL A 405 -2.41 7.40 17.26
CA VAL A 405 -1.87 8.56 16.54
C VAL A 405 -2.60 8.85 15.24
N MET A 406 -3.27 7.84 14.67
CA MET A 406 -3.98 7.97 13.39
C MET A 406 -5.40 8.49 13.58
N LYS A 407 -6.11 8.02 14.58
CA LYS A 407 -7.50 8.37 14.85
C LYS A 407 -7.77 9.89 15.01
N PRO A 408 -6.91 10.70 15.64
CA PRO A 408 -7.09 12.15 15.69
C PRO A 408 -7.14 12.83 14.31
N GLU A 409 -6.43 12.32 13.33
CA GLU A 409 -6.36 12.88 11.97
C GLU A 409 -7.46 12.32 11.05
N TRP A 410 -7.77 11.04 11.15
CA TRP A 410 -8.60 10.31 10.20
C TRP A 410 -9.98 9.93 10.72
N GLY A 411 -10.25 10.10 12.04
CA GLY A 411 -11.45 9.57 12.69
C GLY A 411 -11.33 8.08 12.96
N ASP A 412 -12.46 7.40 13.18
CA ASP A 412 -12.49 5.96 13.47
C ASP A 412 -13.00 5.10 12.28
N ASP A 413 -13.15 5.71 11.10
CA ASP A 413 -13.53 5.02 9.86
C ASP A 413 -12.58 5.41 8.73
N TYR A 414 -11.35 4.94 8.83
CA TYR A 414 -10.30 5.13 7.83
C TYR A 414 -9.82 3.79 7.29
N SER A 415 -9.18 3.85 6.14
CA SER A 415 -8.55 2.70 5.46
C SER A 415 -7.09 2.99 5.17
N ILE A 416 -6.28 1.94 5.11
CA ILE A 416 -4.88 2.04 4.72
C ILE A 416 -4.75 1.87 3.20
N CYS A 417 -4.26 2.91 2.55
CA CYS A 417 -3.98 2.90 1.13
C CYS A 417 -2.60 2.29 0.87
N CYS A 418 -2.52 1.16 0.20
CA CYS A 418 -1.26 0.50 -0.14
C CYS A 418 -0.57 -0.12 1.08
N CYS A 419 0.44 0.56 1.63
CA CYS A 419 1.33 0.03 2.66
C CYS A 419 1.00 0.54 4.06
N VAL A 420 1.01 1.87 4.23
CA VAL A 420 0.96 2.53 5.56
C VAL A 420 0.25 3.89 5.55
N SER A 421 -0.36 4.27 4.44
CA SER A 421 -0.97 5.59 4.29
C SER A 421 -2.45 5.53 4.57
N ALA A 422 -2.96 6.39 5.46
CA ALA A 422 -4.38 6.41 5.78
C ALA A 422 -5.20 7.35 4.87
N THR A 423 -6.49 7.05 4.74
CA THR A 423 -7.49 7.88 4.11
C THR A 423 -8.86 7.68 4.75
N LYS A 424 -9.69 8.72 4.85
CA LYS A 424 -11.06 8.61 5.38
C LYS A 424 -11.93 7.80 4.41
N THR A 425 -12.40 6.64 4.83
CA THR A 425 -13.12 5.70 3.96
C THR A 425 -14.36 6.34 3.35
N GLY A 426 -14.45 6.30 2.02
CA GLY A 426 -15.58 6.87 1.26
C GLY A 426 -15.66 8.40 1.23
N LYS A 427 -14.72 9.12 1.85
CA LYS A 427 -14.73 10.59 1.97
C LYS A 427 -13.46 11.25 1.42
N GLU A 428 -12.38 10.52 1.31
CA GLU A 428 -11.10 11.03 0.86
C GLU A 428 -10.47 10.08 -0.16
N ILE A 429 -9.69 10.65 -1.06
CA ILE A 429 -8.81 9.91 -1.97
C ILE A 429 -7.37 10.39 -1.80
N GLN A 430 -6.42 9.52 -2.09
CA GLN A 430 -5.03 9.86 -2.08
C GLN A 430 -4.45 9.92 -3.50
N LEU A 431 -3.89 11.09 -3.85
CA LEU A 431 -3.12 11.26 -5.07
C LEU A 431 -1.74 10.66 -4.84
N PHE A 432 -1.53 9.45 -5.38
CA PHE A 432 -0.34 8.64 -5.10
C PHE A 432 0.95 9.33 -5.55
N GLY A 433 1.91 9.45 -4.63
CA GLY A 433 3.21 10.06 -4.87
C GLY A 433 4.29 9.07 -5.30
N ALA A 434 5.26 9.60 -6.04
CA ALA A 434 6.58 8.99 -6.22
C ALA A 434 7.45 9.22 -4.97
N ARG A 435 8.78 9.08 -5.11
CA ARG A 435 9.73 9.36 -4.01
C ARG A 435 10.75 10.39 -4.45
N ALA A 436 11.12 11.28 -3.52
CA ALA A 436 12.24 12.19 -3.63
C ALA A 436 13.48 11.57 -2.96
N ASN A 437 14.58 11.45 -3.69
CA ASN A 437 15.83 10.85 -3.22
C ASN A 437 16.69 11.92 -2.53
N LEU A 438 16.56 12.07 -1.22
CA LEU A 438 17.29 13.07 -0.45
C LEU A 438 18.80 12.76 -0.35
N ALA A 439 19.21 11.50 -0.36
CA ALA A 439 20.63 11.15 -0.33
C ALA A 439 21.33 11.59 -1.63
N LYS A 440 20.67 11.43 -2.78
CA LYS A 440 21.18 11.97 -4.05
C LYS A 440 21.17 13.50 -4.08
N THR A 441 20.16 14.10 -3.51
CA THR A 441 20.06 15.57 -3.37
C THR A 441 21.19 16.12 -2.51
N LEU A 442 21.58 15.41 -1.45
CA LEU A 442 22.77 15.76 -0.65
C LEU A 442 24.05 15.73 -1.51
N LEU A 443 24.20 14.72 -2.38
CA LEU A 443 25.35 14.67 -3.30
C LEU A 443 25.33 15.83 -4.33
N TYR A 444 24.14 16.30 -4.73
CA TYR A 444 24.04 17.49 -5.58
C TYR A 444 24.52 18.76 -4.84
N ALA A 445 24.37 18.84 -3.52
CA ALA A 445 24.97 19.93 -2.74
C ALA A 445 26.52 19.90 -2.83
N PHE A 446 27.15 18.72 -2.79
CA PHE A 446 28.59 18.57 -2.99
C PHE A 446 29.03 18.87 -4.43
N ASN A 447 28.27 18.39 -5.41
CA ASN A 447 28.66 18.39 -6.81
C ASN A 447 28.08 19.54 -7.65
N GLY A 448 27.37 20.50 -7.03
CA GLY A 448 26.76 21.64 -7.71
C GLY A 448 25.68 21.24 -8.73
N GLY A 449 24.90 20.16 -8.44
CA GLY A 449 23.87 19.63 -9.29
C GLY A 449 24.33 18.68 -10.39
N PHE A 450 25.62 18.32 -10.40
CA PHE A 450 26.13 17.32 -11.33
C PHE A 450 25.90 15.91 -10.78
N ASP A 451 25.23 15.06 -11.60
CA ASP A 451 24.96 13.67 -11.25
C ASP A 451 26.19 12.80 -11.36
N GLU A 452 26.60 12.21 -10.26
CA GLU A 452 27.82 11.44 -10.12
C GLU A 452 27.81 10.12 -10.90
N LYS A 453 26.59 9.54 -11.12
CA LYS A 453 26.44 8.26 -11.82
C LYS A 453 26.31 8.44 -13.34
N HIS A 454 25.41 9.33 -13.77
CA HIS A 454 25.12 9.51 -15.20
C HIS A 454 26.03 10.54 -15.86
N ARG A 455 26.85 11.25 -15.08
CA ARG A 455 27.82 12.26 -15.55
C ARG A 455 27.12 13.40 -16.35
N ILE A 456 26.00 13.87 -15.85
CA ILE A 456 25.20 14.93 -16.47
C ILE A 456 24.81 15.99 -15.43
N GLN A 457 24.63 17.24 -15.88
CA GLN A 457 24.06 18.28 -15.04
C GLN A 457 22.56 18.03 -14.88
N CYS A 458 22.09 17.92 -13.63
CA CYS A 458 20.69 17.80 -13.27
C CYS A 458 20.29 18.97 -12.37
N GLY A 459 19.41 19.84 -12.89
CA GLY A 459 19.11 21.12 -12.26
C GLY A 459 20.13 22.22 -12.55
N PRO A 460 20.00 23.41 -11.91
CA PRO A 460 20.89 24.53 -12.12
C PRO A 460 22.36 24.22 -11.77
N ALA A 461 23.30 24.72 -12.55
CA ALA A 461 24.72 24.58 -12.22
C ALA A 461 25.06 25.53 -11.06
N MET A 462 25.51 24.97 -9.94
CA MET A 462 25.92 25.72 -8.77
C MET A 462 27.38 25.47 -8.43
N GLN A 463 27.95 26.34 -7.56
CA GLN A 463 29.30 26.17 -7.07
C GLN A 463 29.40 24.88 -6.26
N ARG A 464 30.34 24.02 -6.63
CA ARG A 464 30.69 22.78 -5.91
C ARG A 464 31.36 23.10 -4.56
N ILE A 465 31.24 22.19 -3.61
CA ILE A 465 32.09 22.21 -2.41
C ILE A 465 33.50 21.77 -2.84
N THR A 466 34.50 22.62 -2.62
CA THR A 466 35.86 22.37 -3.05
C THR A 466 36.86 22.11 -1.91
N SER A 467 36.41 22.34 -0.65
CA SER A 467 37.19 22.04 0.55
C SER A 467 37.56 20.56 0.63
N GLU A 468 38.69 20.26 1.25
CA GLU A 468 39.16 18.87 1.46
C GLU A 468 38.26 18.11 2.43
N TYR A 469 37.77 18.80 3.45
CA TYR A 469 36.87 18.28 4.46
C TYR A 469 35.51 18.97 4.36
N ALA A 470 34.44 18.22 4.65
CA ALA A 470 33.10 18.77 4.67
C ALA A 470 32.91 19.70 5.89
N ASP A 471 32.46 20.92 5.62
CA ASP A 471 32.04 21.88 6.64
C ASP A 471 30.53 21.77 6.81
N TYR A 472 30.06 21.63 8.07
CA TYR A 472 28.64 21.37 8.36
C TYR A 472 27.73 22.52 7.89
N ASP A 473 28.15 23.76 8.16
CA ASP A 473 27.32 24.93 7.86
C ASP A 473 27.23 25.14 6.33
N GLU A 474 28.36 24.97 5.59
CA GLU A 474 28.36 25.03 4.12
C GLU A 474 27.50 23.94 3.51
N VAL A 475 27.58 22.70 4.02
CA VAL A 475 26.77 21.57 3.51
C VAL A 475 25.30 21.80 3.76
N ILE A 476 24.91 22.25 4.97
CA ILE A 476 23.49 22.52 5.31
C ILE A 476 22.93 23.63 4.43
N GLU A 477 23.65 24.75 4.23
CA GLU A 477 23.19 25.85 3.38
C GLU A 477 22.92 25.39 1.96
N LYS A 478 23.87 24.66 1.35
CA LYS A 478 23.72 24.14 0.00
C LYS A 478 22.64 23.06 -0.09
N PHE A 479 22.58 22.15 0.86
CA PHE A 479 21.58 21.09 0.90
C PHE A 479 20.15 21.65 1.08
N ASP A 480 19.98 22.67 1.93
CA ASP A 480 18.68 23.35 2.09
C ASP A 480 18.19 23.95 0.77
N TRP A 481 19.09 24.61 0.01
CA TRP A 481 18.76 25.12 -1.31
C TRP A 481 18.38 24.01 -2.30
N TRP A 482 19.14 22.91 -2.31
CA TRP A 482 18.84 21.77 -3.19
C TRP A 482 17.55 21.05 -2.82
N MET A 483 17.19 20.98 -1.55
CA MET A 483 15.87 20.49 -1.10
C MET A 483 14.73 21.37 -1.61
N ASP A 484 14.95 22.69 -1.68
CA ASP A 484 13.95 23.62 -2.20
C ASP A 484 13.73 23.44 -3.70
N TRP A 485 14.79 23.34 -4.49
CA TRP A 485 14.74 22.96 -5.91
C TRP A 485 14.04 21.60 -6.12
N LEU A 486 14.41 20.62 -5.33
CA LEU A 486 13.80 19.28 -5.40
C LEU A 486 12.31 19.33 -5.12
N ALA A 487 11.88 20.09 -4.12
CA ALA A 487 10.47 20.25 -3.80
C ALA A 487 9.67 20.86 -4.97
N ASP A 488 10.23 21.83 -5.67
CA ASP A 488 9.60 22.44 -6.87
C ASP A 488 9.42 21.41 -7.97
N ILE A 489 10.48 20.75 -8.39
CA ILE A 489 10.41 19.79 -9.52
C ILE A 489 9.55 18.60 -9.16
N TYR A 490 9.62 18.12 -7.91
CA TYR A 490 8.88 16.97 -7.44
C TYR A 490 7.36 17.22 -7.42
N VAL A 491 6.92 18.34 -6.85
CA VAL A 491 5.49 18.71 -6.83
C VAL A 491 4.97 18.94 -8.25
N ASN A 492 5.73 19.60 -9.12
CA ASN A 492 5.34 19.82 -10.50
C ASN A 492 5.22 18.53 -11.31
N VAL A 493 6.11 17.56 -11.10
CA VAL A 493 6.03 16.22 -11.70
C VAL A 493 4.72 15.53 -11.25
N LEU A 494 4.41 15.55 -9.96
CA LEU A 494 3.19 14.93 -9.44
C LEU A 494 1.91 15.66 -9.92
N ASN A 495 1.90 16.98 -9.97
CA ASN A 495 0.78 17.75 -10.50
C ASN A 495 0.44 17.34 -11.93
N LEU A 496 1.47 17.19 -12.76
CA LEU A 496 1.33 16.77 -14.15
C LEU A 496 0.80 15.34 -14.26
N ILE A 497 1.37 14.42 -13.49
CA ILE A 497 0.95 13.02 -13.45
C ILE A 497 -0.53 12.91 -13.08
N HIS A 498 -0.98 13.57 -12.01
CA HIS A 498 -2.35 13.48 -11.54
C HIS A 498 -3.36 14.16 -12.48
N TYR A 499 -3.00 15.28 -13.09
CA TYR A 499 -3.81 15.91 -14.13
C TYR A 499 -4.03 14.94 -15.31
N MET A 500 -2.97 14.32 -15.81
CA MET A 500 -3.06 13.39 -16.94
C MET A 500 -3.79 12.10 -16.58
N HIS A 501 -3.67 11.66 -15.33
CA HIS A 501 -4.39 10.49 -14.86
C HIS A 501 -5.91 10.75 -14.82
N ASP A 502 -6.35 11.83 -14.21
CA ASP A 502 -7.76 12.21 -14.20
C ASP A 502 -8.34 12.37 -15.62
N LYS A 503 -7.52 12.82 -16.57
CA LYS A 503 -7.96 13.07 -17.93
C LYS A 503 -8.04 11.81 -18.80
N TYR A 504 -7.11 10.88 -18.65
CA TYR A 504 -6.94 9.75 -19.57
C TYR A 504 -7.18 8.38 -18.95
N TYR A 505 -7.19 8.28 -17.61
CA TYR A 505 -7.41 7.03 -16.91
C TYR A 505 -8.13 7.24 -15.56
N TYR A 506 -9.31 7.85 -15.62
CA TYR A 506 -10.12 8.15 -14.44
C TYR A 506 -10.67 6.88 -13.78
N GLU A 507 -10.56 6.78 -12.46
CA GLU A 507 -10.94 5.60 -11.66
C GLU A 507 -12.46 5.60 -11.33
N ALA A 508 -13.31 5.54 -12.34
CA ALA A 508 -14.75 5.73 -12.19
C ALA A 508 -15.43 4.71 -11.27
N ALA A 509 -14.95 3.46 -11.23
CA ALA A 509 -15.54 2.40 -10.41
C ALA A 509 -15.31 2.64 -8.91
N GLU A 510 -14.10 3.00 -8.51
CA GLU A 510 -13.80 3.35 -7.12
C GLU A 510 -14.47 4.67 -6.73
N MET A 511 -14.35 5.70 -7.58
CA MET A 511 -14.93 7.02 -7.33
C MET A 511 -16.46 7.00 -7.25
N ALA A 512 -17.11 6.02 -7.87
CA ALA A 512 -18.55 5.80 -7.72
C ALA A 512 -18.94 5.42 -6.27
N LEU A 513 -18.01 4.85 -5.51
CA LEU A 513 -18.19 4.40 -4.13
C LEU A 513 -17.63 5.41 -3.10
N ILE A 514 -17.28 6.62 -3.55
CA ILE A 514 -16.77 7.72 -2.72
C ILE A 514 -17.73 8.91 -2.85
N ASN A 515 -17.75 9.79 -1.85
CA ASN A 515 -18.53 11.02 -1.88
C ASN A 515 -18.08 11.94 -3.03
N ASN A 516 -19.02 12.72 -3.59
CA ASN A 516 -18.68 13.62 -4.70
C ASN A 516 -17.86 14.85 -4.27
N ASP A 517 -18.01 15.24 -3.01
CA ASP A 517 -17.28 16.31 -2.33
C ASP A 517 -16.05 15.78 -1.58
N CYS A 518 -15.43 14.71 -2.09
CA CYS A 518 -14.31 14.05 -1.45
C CYS A 518 -13.11 14.98 -1.24
N GLU A 519 -12.49 14.83 -0.07
CA GLU A 519 -11.19 15.42 0.23
C GLU A 519 -10.11 14.76 -0.64
N ARG A 520 -8.99 15.47 -0.86
CA ARG A 520 -7.83 14.94 -1.59
C ARG A 520 -6.58 15.19 -0.81
N SER A 521 -5.82 14.14 -0.53
CA SER A 521 -4.45 14.23 -0.05
C SER A 521 -3.46 14.10 -1.21
N PHE A 522 -2.36 14.84 -1.12
CA PHE A 522 -1.28 14.84 -2.10
C PHE A 522 -0.08 14.14 -1.50
N ALA A 523 0.08 12.86 -1.82
CA ALA A 523 1.09 12.01 -1.22
C ALA A 523 2.48 12.29 -1.79
N THR A 524 3.42 12.59 -0.93
CA THR A 524 4.85 12.70 -1.24
C THR A 524 5.65 11.66 -0.43
N GLY A 525 6.95 11.55 -0.64
CA GLY A 525 7.74 10.61 0.14
C GLY A 525 9.24 10.78 -0.03
N ILE A 526 9.97 10.34 0.98
CA ILE A 526 11.41 10.45 1.12
C ILE A 526 12.06 9.08 0.94
N ALA A 527 13.15 9.03 0.13
CA ALA A 527 14.08 7.91 0.04
C ALA A 527 15.47 8.33 0.54
N GLY A 528 16.20 7.40 1.17
CA GLY A 528 17.54 7.63 1.72
C GLY A 528 17.56 8.39 3.05
N PHE A 529 16.46 8.36 3.79
CA PHE A 529 16.28 9.14 5.02
C PHE A 529 17.39 8.90 6.06
N SER A 530 17.56 7.67 6.53
CA SER A 530 18.55 7.34 7.57
C SER A 530 19.99 7.62 7.12
N HIS A 531 20.31 7.41 5.84
CA HIS A 531 21.63 7.73 5.29
C HIS A 531 21.92 9.23 5.28
N VAL A 532 20.92 10.08 5.02
CA VAL A 532 21.08 11.54 5.12
C VAL A 532 21.26 11.96 6.57
N VAL A 533 20.47 11.39 7.50
CA VAL A 533 20.59 11.67 8.94
C VAL A 533 22.01 11.34 9.44
N ASP A 534 22.47 10.12 9.16
CA ASP A 534 23.81 9.66 9.56
C ASP A 534 24.92 10.45 8.85
N SER A 535 24.73 10.83 7.58
CA SER A 535 25.68 11.68 6.85
C SER A 535 25.84 13.07 7.49
N LEU A 536 24.73 13.72 7.83
CA LEU A 536 24.76 15.01 8.50
C LEU A 536 25.34 14.89 9.91
N SER A 537 25.06 13.81 10.61
CA SER A 537 25.66 13.51 11.92
C SER A 537 27.17 13.30 11.80
N ALA A 538 27.63 12.55 10.82
CA ALA A 538 29.05 12.34 10.56
C ALA A 538 29.79 13.66 10.29
N ILE A 539 29.22 14.52 9.44
CA ILE A 539 29.81 15.82 9.10
C ILE A 539 29.84 16.75 10.33
N LYS A 540 28.81 16.65 11.20
CA LYS A 540 28.71 17.52 12.40
C LYS A 540 29.61 17.09 13.55
N TYR A 541 29.82 15.78 13.76
CA TYR A 541 30.44 15.25 14.98
C TYR A 541 31.77 14.52 14.74
N ALA A 542 32.08 14.17 13.48
CA ALA A 542 33.34 13.58 13.08
C ALA A 542 34.03 14.49 12.05
N LYS A 543 35.12 14.02 11.47
CA LYS A 543 35.84 14.72 10.42
C LYS A 543 35.69 13.93 9.11
N VAL A 544 34.98 14.49 8.14
CA VAL A 544 34.64 13.82 6.89
C VAL A 544 35.47 14.42 5.75
N LYS A 545 36.41 13.64 5.22
CA LYS A 545 37.21 13.98 4.05
C LYS A 545 36.48 13.62 2.77
N ILE A 546 36.46 14.53 1.80
CA ILE A 546 35.80 14.37 0.51
C ILE A 546 36.78 13.85 -0.51
N ILE A 547 36.55 12.64 -1.01
CA ILE A 547 37.35 12.03 -2.06
C ILE A 547 36.70 12.31 -3.41
N ARG A 548 37.45 12.96 -4.32
CA ARG A 548 37.00 13.35 -5.67
C ARG A 548 37.73 12.60 -6.75
N ASP A 549 37.09 12.47 -7.91
CA ASP A 549 37.70 12.00 -9.11
C ASP A 549 38.48 13.13 -9.85
N GLU A 550 39.05 12.82 -11.02
CA GLU A 550 39.84 13.76 -11.84
C GLU A 550 39.04 14.95 -12.35
N GLU A 551 37.70 14.83 -12.44
CA GLU A 551 36.80 15.92 -12.84
C GLU A 551 36.27 16.73 -11.63
N GLY A 552 36.76 16.40 -10.44
CA GLY A 552 36.34 17.07 -9.19
C GLY A 552 34.97 16.66 -8.69
N ILE A 553 34.41 15.54 -9.16
CA ILE A 553 33.14 14.99 -8.68
C ILE A 553 33.38 14.06 -7.50
N THR A 554 32.55 14.17 -6.49
CA THR A 554 32.60 13.34 -5.28
C THR A 554 32.45 11.86 -5.64
N LYS A 555 33.43 11.05 -5.22
CA LYS A 555 33.51 9.61 -5.48
C LYS A 555 33.32 8.77 -4.20
N ASP A 556 33.89 9.20 -3.08
CA ASP A 556 33.80 8.51 -1.78
C ASP A 556 34.04 9.52 -0.63
N PHE A 557 33.90 9.05 0.59
CA PHE A 557 34.16 9.83 1.82
C PHE A 557 35.00 8.96 2.77
N GLU A 558 35.98 9.60 3.43
CA GLU A 558 36.75 9.01 4.55
C GLU A 558 36.35 9.70 5.84
N ILE A 559 36.02 8.91 6.87
CA ILE A 559 35.52 9.42 8.15
C ILE A 559 36.58 9.16 9.21
N GLU A 560 37.02 10.21 9.89
CA GLU A 560 37.92 10.17 11.03
C GLU A 560 37.16 10.50 12.32
N GLY A 561 37.11 9.56 13.27
CA GLY A 561 36.38 9.68 14.54
C GLY A 561 35.02 9.04 14.51
N ASP A 562 34.36 9.03 15.69
CA ASP A 562 33.03 8.45 15.87
C ASP A 562 31.97 9.55 15.83
N PHE A 563 30.74 9.17 15.45
CA PHE A 563 29.59 10.06 15.42
C PHE A 563 28.31 9.32 15.86
N PRO A 564 27.32 10.04 16.40
CA PRO A 564 26.03 9.43 16.78
C PRO A 564 25.30 8.95 15.55
N ARG A 565 24.83 7.69 15.58
CA ARG A 565 24.05 7.08 14.50
C ARG A 565 22.59 6.98 14.89
N TYR A 566 21.73 7.23 13.94
CA TYR A 566 20.29 7.04 14.06
C TYR A 566 19.96 5.56 14.31
N GLY A 567 19.00 5.29 15.21
CA GLY A 567 18.63 3.94 15.63
C GLY A 567 19.30 3.46 16.92
N ASN A 568 19.86 4.39 17.72
CA ASN A 568 20.52 4.09 18.99
C ASN A 568 19.97 4.90 20.19
N ASP A 569 18.82 5.53 20.02
CA ASP A 569 18.18 6.40 21.01
C ASP A 569 19.09 7.60 21.41
N ASP A 570 19.92 8.07 20.48
CA ASP A 570 20.79 9.21 20.69
C ASP A 570 20.13 10.51 20.20
N PRO A 571 19.80 11.46 21.11
CA PRO A 571 19.08 12.66 20.73
C PRO A 571 19.81 13.51 19.68
N ARG A 572 21.12 13.42 19.56
CA ARG A 572 21.92 14.17 18.58
C ARG A 572 21.63 13.73 17.14
N ALA A 573 21.41 12.42 16.91
CA ALA A 573 21.02 11.88 15.62
C ALA A 573 19.51 12.01 15.39
N ASP A 574 18.69 11.75 16.43
CA ASP A 574 17.23 11.77 16.34
C ASP A 574 16.68 13.19 16.06
N GLU A 575 17.34 14.23 16.60
CA GLU A 575 17.02 15.64 16.29
C GLU A 575 17.30 15.98 14.81
N ILE A 576 18.37 15.45 14.21
CA ILE A 576 18.65 15.61 12.79
C ILE A 576 17.56 14.91 11.95
N ALA A 577 17.10 13.74 12.36
CA ALA A 577 16.01 13.03 11.70
C ALA A 577 14.71 13.85 11.67
N THR A 578 14.32 14.39 12.81
CA THR A 578 13.13 15.26 12.93
C THR A 578 13.29 16.55 12.11
N TRP A 579 14.46 17.19 12.18
CA TRP A 579 14.77 18.39 11.40
C TRP A 579 14.67 18.13 9.89
N LEU A 580 15.22 17.02 9.39
CA LEU A 580 15.22 16.67 7.98
C LEU A 580 13.81 16.50 7.45
N LEU A 581 12.97 15.71 8.15
CA LEU A 581 11.57 15.50 7.79
C LEU A 581 10.82 16.83 7.74
N ARG A 582 10.88 17.60 8.80
CA ARG A 582 10.17 18.88 8.92
C ARG A 582 10.61 19.86 7.82
N THR A 583 11.92 20.02 7.63
CA THR A 583 12.47 20.97 6.65
C THR A 583 12.03 20.65 5.24
N PHE A 584 12.11 19.38 4.83
CA PHE A 584 11.71 19.00 3.49
C PHE A 584 10.19 19.10 3.29
N PHE A 585 9.40 18.67 4.28
CA PHE A 585 7.94 18.78 4.20
C PHE A 585 7.46 20.25 4.20
N ASP A 586 8.09 21.14 4.96
CA ASP A 586 7.81 22.57 4.93
C ASP A 586 8.03 23.19 3.55
N LYS A 587 8.98 22.67 2.79
CA LYS A 587 9.20 23.09 1.39
C LYS A 587 8.09 22.56 0.47
N ILE A 588 7.70 21.29 0.59
CA ILE A 588 6.61 20.69 -0.18
C ILE A 588 5.30 21.45 0.01
N ARG A 589 4.88 21.70 1.27
CA ARG A 589 3.57 22.29 1.57
C ARG A 589 3.39 23.77 1.14
N ARG A 590 4.46 24.43 0.74
CA ARG A 590 4.41 25.80 0.21
C ARG A 590 4.08 25.85 -1.29
N ARG A 591 4.06 24.71 -1.99
CA ARG A 591 3.82 24.59 -3.42
C ARG A 591 2.35 24.37 -3.71
N HIS A 592 1.92 24.86 -4.88
CA HIS A 592 0.58 24.60 -5.38
C HIS A 592 0.45 23.12 -5.79
N THR A 593 -0.56 22.45 -5.29
CA THR A 593 -0.85 21.04 -5.58
C THR A 593 -2.08 20.90 -6.48
N TYR A 594 -2.10 19.85 -7.28
CA TYR A 594 -3.21 19.56 -8.17
C TYR A 594 -4.56 19.50 -7.44
N ARG A 595 -5.55 20.29 -7.90
CA ARG A 595 -6.90 20.43 -7.32
C ARG A 595 -6.87 20.85 -5.84
N ASP A 596 -5.91 21.67 -5.45
CA ASP A 596 -5.71 22.16 -4.08
C ASP A 596 -5.67 21.04 -3.02
N SER A 597 -5.16 19.86 -3.43
CA SER A 597 -5.04 18.70 -2.54
C SER A 597 -4.09 18.97 -1.38
N LYS A 598 -4.42 18.45 -0.21
CA LYS A 598 -3.66 18.62 1.04
C LYS A 598 -2.33 17.86 0.96
N PRO A 599 -1.16 18.54 0.98
CA PRO A 599 0.13 17.84 0.98
C PRO A 599 0.31 16.95 2.20
N SER A 600 0.84 15.76 1.98
CA SER A 600 1.33 14.84 2.99
C SER A 600 2.68 14.27 2.57
N THR A 601 3.44 13.69 3.50
CA THR A 601 4.70 13.03 3.18
C THR A 601 4.83 11.72 3.93
N SER A 602 5.68 10.84 3.41
CA SER A 602 6.03 9.56 4.04
C SER A 602 7.54 9.35 4.11
N ILE A 603 7.94 8.53 5.05
CA ILE A 603 9.27 7.92 5.08
C ILE A 603 9.08 6.43 4.78
N LEU A 604 8.95 6.13 3.50
CA LEU A 604 8.61 4.80 2.99
C LEU A 604 9.28 4.58 1.64
N THR A 605 10.06 3.53 1.49
CA THR A 605 10.74 3.20 0.21
C THR A 605 10.18 1.98 -0.48
N ILE A 606 9.39 1.17 0.23
CA ILE A 606 9.04 -0.17 -0.26
C ILE A 606 10.35 -0.97 -0.48
N THR A 607 10.43 -1.90 -1.41
CA THR A 607 11.70 -2.55 -1.81
C THR A 607 12.52 -1.72 -2.79
N SER A 608 12.03 -0.55 -3.18
CA SER A 608 12.76 0.38 -4.07
C SER A 608 14.01 0.99 -3.43
N ASN A 609 14.21 0.80 -2.10
CA ASN A 609 15.46 1.17 -1.42
C ASN A 609 16.71 0.63 -2.14
N VAL A 610 16.61 -0.56 -2.72
CA VAL A 610 17.69 -1.17 -3.54
C VAL A 610 17.96 -0.31 -4.77
N VAL A 611 16.94 0.00 -5.56
CA VAL A 611 17.08 0.77 -6.82
C VAL A 611 17.53 2.21 -6.56
N TYR A 612 17.04 2.85 -5.50
CA TYR A 612 17.48 4.20 -5.12
C TYR A 612 18.94 4.21 -4.67
N GLY A 613 19.35 3.21 -3.89
CA GLY A 613 20.73 3.06 -3.48
C GLY A 613 21.67 2.83 -4.66
N GLU A 614 21.29 1.96 -5.62
CA GLU A 614 22.02 1.71 -6.86
C GLU A 614 22.13 2.94 -7.77
N ALA A 615 21.19 3.86 -7.68
CA ALA A 615 21.24 5.13 -8.41
C ALA A 615 22.13 6.18 -7.74
N THR A 616 22.60 5.97 -6.50
CA THR A 616 23.24 6.99 -5.66
C THR A 616 24.68 6.63 -5.33
N GLY A 617 25.59 7.58 -5.48
CA GLY A 617 27.02 7.47 -5.13
C GLY A 617 27.25 7.24 -3.64
N ALA A 618 28.49 7.19 -3.19
CA ALA A 618 28.84 7.06 -1.77
C ALA A 618 28.31 8.26 -0.96
N THR A 619 27.98 8.03 0.31
CA THR A 619 27.44 9.06 1.21
C THR A 619 28.33 9.27 2.43
N PRO A 620 28.31 10.46 3.06
CA PRO A 620 29.19 10.82 4.17
C PRO A 620 29.08 9.95 5.44
N ASP A 621 28.02 9.14 5.56
CA ASP A 621 27.83 8.15 6.64
C ASP A 621 28.72 6.90 6.51
N GLY A 622 29.45 6.76 5.38
CA GLY A 622 30.30 5.63 5.06
C GLY A 622 29.64 4.59 4.15
N ARG A 623 28.37 4.80 3.72
CA ARG A 623 27.71 3.93 2.73
C ARG A 623 28.47 3.99 1.40
N LYS A 624 28.78 2.84 0.86
CA LYS A 624 29.50 2.74 -0.42
C LYS A 624 28.59 3.05 -1.60
N ALA A 625 29.19 3.60 -2.65
CA ALA A 625 28.50 3.94 -3.89
C ALA A 625 27.71 2.74 -4.44
N TYR A 626 26.48 3.00 -4.87
CA TYR A 626 25.63 2.04 -5.56
C TYR A 626 25.17 0.84 -4.72
N THR A 627 25.31 0.91 -3.40
CA THR A 627 24.72 -0.07 -2.47
C THR A 627 23.31 0.34 -2.05
N SER A 628 22.49 -0.63 -1.62
CA SER A 628 21.11 -0.38 -1.19
C SER A 628 21.01 0.65 -0.07
N PHE A 629 19.90 1.41 -0.02
CA PHE A 629 19.54 2.17 1.16
C PHE A 629 18.87 1.27 2.21
N ALA A 630 18.83 1.71 3.46
CA ALA A 630 17.91 1.15 4.43
C ALA A 630 16.45 1.44 4.02
N PRO A 631 15.51 0.52 4.32
CA PRO A 631 14.11 0.69 3.91
C PRO A 631 13.36 1.68 4.83
N GLY A 632 12.64 2.61 4.23
CA GLY A 632 11.77 3.55 4.95
C GLY A 632 12.51 4.35 6.03
N ALA A 633 11.96 4.33 7.24
CA ALA A 633 12.50 4.98 8.43
C ALA A 633 13.40 4.06 9.27
N SER A 634 13.66 2.83 8.82
CA SER A 634 14.58 1.92 9.50
C SER A 634 16.00 2.50 9.52
N PRO A 635 16.77 2.30 10.60
CA PRO A 635 18.16 2.72 10.67
C PRO A 635 19.03 2.10 9.57
N SER A 636 20.15 2.73 9.28
CA SER A 636 21.13 2.23 8.31
C SER A 636 21.71 0.88 8.75
N TYR A 637 22.06 0.01 7.79
CA TYR A 637 22.58 -1.32 8.11
C TYR A 637 23.86 -1.23 8.95
N GLY A 638 23.86 -1.94 10.09
CA GLY A 638 24.95 -1.92 11.06
C GLY A 638 25.03 -0.66 11.94
N ALA A 639 24.10 0.28 11.82
CA ALA A 639 24.00 1.45 12.69
C ALA A 639 23.44 1.12 14.08
N GLU A 640 22.55 0.15 14.18
CA GLU A 640 21.84 -0.27 15.39
C GLU A 640 22.79 -1.10 16.29
N GLN A 641 23.36 -0.45 17.29
CA GLN A 641 24.33 -1.06 18.23
C GLN A 641 23.77 -1.25 19.62
N ASN A 642 22.70 -0.54 19.97
CA ASN A 642 22.13 -0.51 21.34
C ASN A 642 20.90 -1.40 21.49
N GLY A 643 20.65 -2.35 20.55
CA GLY A 643 19.55 -3.30 20.60
C GLY A 643 18.24 -2.81 20.01
N LEU A 644 17.24 -3.69 20.02
CA LEU A 644 15.93 -3.45 19.40
C LEU A 644 15.19 -2.24 20.00
N LEU A 645 15.16 -2.14 21.33
CA LEU A 645 14.39 -1.08 21.99
C LEU A 645 14.96 0.32 21.68
N ALA A 646 16.29 0.47 21.60
CA ALA A 646 16.90 1.73 21.22
C ALA A 646 16.57 2.09 19.75
N SER A 647 16.57 1.11 18.85
CA SER A 647 16.15 1.30 17.46
C SER A 647 14.70 1.77 17.37
N LEU A 648 13.80 1.10 18.07
CA LEU A 648 12.39 1.47 18.12
C LEU A 648 12.19 2.89 18.72
N ASN A 649 12.89 3.23 19.79
CA ASN A 649 12.81 4.55 20.40
C ASN A 649 13.25 5.68 19.45
N SER A 650 14.31 5.49 18.67
CA SER A 650 14.73 6.47 17.66
C SER A 650 13.65 6.72 16.61
N VAL A 651 13.02 5.65 16.10
CA VAL A 651 11.95 5.77 15.10
C VAL A 651 10.68 6.40 15.69
N ALA A 652 10.34 6.07 16.95
CA ALA A 652 9.18 6.62 17.63
C ALA A 652 9.23 8.14 17.82
N LYS A 653 10.43 8.74 17.86
CA LYS A 653 10.61 10.19 17.96
C LYS A 653 10.29 10.97 16.70
N ILE A 654 10.08 10.29 15.55
CA ILE A 654 9.67 10.94 14.32
C ILE A 654 8.17 11.28 14.40
N PRO A 655 7.79 12.57 14.39
CA PRO A 655 6.41 12.97 14.64
C PRO A 655 5.48 12.59 13.47
N TYR A 656 4.45 11.79 13.72
CA TYR A 656 3.50 11.35 12.68
C TYR A 656 2.79 12.51 11.98
N HIS A 657 2.44 13.58 12.69
CA HIS A 657 1.74 14.74 12.09
C HIS A 657 2.55 15.47 10.99
N TRP A 658 3.86 15.21 10.87
CA TRP A 658 4.69 15.67 9.77
C TRP A 658 4.79 14.66 8.63
N ALA A 659 4.36 13.42 8.85
CA ALA A 659 4.48 12.31 7.90
C ALA A 659 3.17 11.52 7.81
N LEU A 660 2.05 12.21 7.54
CA LEU A 660 0.71 11.62 7.48
C LEU A 660 0.53 10.56 6.38
N ASP A 661 1.45 10.51 5.40
CA ASP A 661 1.51 9.45 4.39
C ASP A 661 2.32 8.22 4.88
N GLY A 662 2.77 8.22 6.13
CA GLY A 662 3.27 7.09 6.88
C GLY A 662 4.79 7.06 7.14
N ILE A 663 5.15 6.43 8.25
CA ILE A 663 6.53 6.20 8.71
C ILE A 663 6.74 4.69 8.78
N SER A 664 7.37 4.09 7.77
CA SER A 664 7.55 2.65 7.71
C SER A 664 8.79 2.22 8.47
N ASN A 665 8.59 1.38 9.50
CA ASN A 665 9.65 0.72 10.26
C ASN A 665 9.55 -0.80 10.07
N THR A 666 10.68 -1.47 9.84
CA THR A 666 10.75 -2.93 9.67
C THR A 666 11.86 -3.47 10.56
N GLN A 667 11.50 -4.37 11.46
CA GLN A 667 12.41 -5.03 12.38
C GLN A 667 12.43 -6.55 12.17
N THR A 668 13.61 -7.14 12.27
CA THR A 668 13.78 -8.59 12.28
C THR A 668 14.30 -9.01 13.66
N ILE A 669 13.56 -9.90 14.30
CA ILE A 669 13.81 -10.36 15.66
C ILE A 669 14.12 -11.86 15.61
N ASN A 670 15.25 -12.26 16.18
CA ASN A 670 15.54 -13.68 16.38
C ASN A 670 14.50 -14.26 17.36
N PRO A 671 13.88 -15.41 17.08
CA PRO A 671 12.88 -16.00 17.97
C PRO A 671 13.34 -16.14 19.43
N ASP A 672 14.61 -16.44 19.67
CA ASP A 672 15.17 -16.60 21.01
C ASP A 672 15.24 -15.28 21.80
N ALA A 673 15.29 -14.13 21.10
CA ALA A 673 15.19 -12.83 21.75
C ALA A 673 13.79 -12.56 22.33
N LEU A 674 12.75 -13.17 21.76
CA LEU A 674 11.38 -13.10 22.31
C LEU A 674 11.13 -14.13 23.42
N GLY A 675 12.05 -15.07 23.67
CA GLY A 675 11.91 -16.14 24.66
C GLY A 675 11.92 -17.53 24.06
N HIS A 676 11.82 -18.54 24.92
CA HIS A 676 11.94 -19.93 24.49
C HIS A 676 10.58 -20.63 24.35
N GLU A 677 9.58 -20.22 25.12
CA GLU A 677 8.24 -20.78 25.11
C GLU A 677 7.28 -19.94 24.28
N THR A 678 6.30 -20.58 23.64
CA THR A 678 5.32 -19.91 22.76
C THR A 678 4.57 -18.77 23.48
N GLU A 679 4.11 -19.00 24.70
CA GLU A 679 3.41 -17.99 25.48
C GLU A 679 4.32 -16.83 25.88
N GLU A 680 5.57 -17.10 26.20
CA GLU A 680 6.57 -16.08 26.49
C GLU A 680 6.81 -15.19 25.27
N ARG A 681 7.03 -15.79 24.10
CA ARG A 681 7.21 -15.05 22.84
C ARG A 681 6.03 -14.13 22.50
N LYS A 682 4.79 -14.65 22.62
CA LYS A 682 3.58 -13.85 22.43
C LYS A 682 3.51 -12.67 23.39
N ASN A 683 3.74 -12.93 24.69
CA ASN A 683 3.70 -11.88 25.71
C ASN A 683 4.77 -10.81 25.48
N ASN A 684 5.99 -11.21 25.18
CA ASN A 684 7.10 -10.29 24.95
C ASN A 684 6.88 -9.45 23.69
N LEU A 685 6.35 -10.02 22.60
CA LEU A 685 6.01 -9.25 21.41
C LEU A 685 4.88 -8.23 21.69
N VAL A 686 3.84 -8.61 22.46
CA VAL A 686 2.79 -7.68 22.87
C VAL A 686 3.37 -6.53 23.71
N GLN A 687 4.29 -6.80 24.65
CA GLN A 687 4.94 -5.76 25.46
C GLN A 687 5.79 -4.81 24.61
N ILE A 688 6.50 -5.32 23.61
CA ILE A 688 7.26 -4.49 22.65
C ILE A 688 6.30 -3.58 21.87
N LEU A 689 5.19 -4.12 21.35
CA LEU A 689 4.19 -3.36 20.62
C LEU A 689 3.54 -2.29 21.53
N ASP A 690 3.11 -2.66 22.73
CA ASP A 690 2.54 -1.72 23.70
C ASP A 690 3.53 -0.60 24.02
N GLY A 691 4.80 -0.93 24.29
CA GLY A 691 5.85 0.04 24.60
C GLY A 691 6.19 0.95 23.43
N TYR A 692 6.24 0.44 22.21
CA TYR A 692 6.56 1.21 21.02
C TYR A 692 5.42 2.17 20.65
N PHE A 693 4.19 1.69 20.62
CA PHE A 693 3.04 2.50 20.22
C PHE A 693 2.60 3.51 21.29
N THR A 694 2.90 3.27 22.56
CA THR A 694 2.67 4.26 23.63
C THR A 694 3.60 5.49 23.52
N GLN A 695 4.67 5.41 22.72
CA GLN A 695 5.59 6.50 22.41
C GLN A 695 5.18 7.28 21.14
N ASP A 696 3.94 7.17 20.69
CA ASP A 696 3.40 7.81 19.47
C ASP A 696 4.06 7.34 18.16
N ALA A 697 4.74 6.19 18.17
CA ALA A 697 5.25 5.56 16.94
C ALA A 697 4.10 5.21 16.00
N HIS A 698 4.34 5.28 14.68
CA HIS A 698 3.28 5.08 13.70
C HIS A 698 3.08 3.62 13.28
N HIS A 699 4.13 2.94 12.80
CA HIS A 699 4.00 1.65 12.11
C HIS A 699 5.15 0.71 12.45
N LEU A 700 4.85 -0.59 12.48
CA LEU A 700 5.85 -1.63 12.64
C LEU A 700 5.54 -2.88 11.79
N ASN A 701 6.50 -3.26 10.96
CA ASN A 701 6.63 -4.60 10.41
C ASN A 701 7.49 -5.45 11.36
N VAL A 702 7.04 -6.64 11.69
CA VAL A 702 7.77 -7.60 12.52
C VAL A 702 8.05 -8.86 11.72
N ASN A 703 9.33 -9.21 11.59
CA ASN A 703 9.80 -10.49 11.12
C ASN A 703 10.35 -11.28 12.31
N VAL A 704 9.96 -12.55 12.44
CA VAL A 704 10.44 -13.41 13.53
C VAL A 704 11.09 -14.67 12.96
N PHE A 705 12.38 -14.54 12.65
CA PHE A 705 13.24 -15.63 12.16
C PHE A 705 14.72 -15.27 12.30
N GLY A 706 15.60 -16.28 12.27
CA GLY A 706 17.04 -16.07 12.23
C GLY A 706 17.57 -15.84 10.81
N THR A 707 18.73 -15.22 10.71
CA THR A 707 19.42 -14.97 9.43
C THR A 707 19.76 -16.27 8.70
N GLU A 708 20.02 -17.36 9.45
CA GLU A 708 20.33 -18.68 8.92
C GLU A 708 19.19 -19.24 8.05
N LYS A 709 17.93 -19.01 8.45
CA LYS A 709 16.76 -19.42 7.67
C LYS A 709 16.69 -18.70 6.32
N LEU A 710 17.04 -17.41 6.28
CA LEU A 710 17.09 -16.65 5.04
C LEU A 710 18.18 -17.17 4.09
N ILE A 711 19.35 -17.50 4.63
CA ILE A 711 20.46 -18.04 3.85
C ILE A 711 20.06 -19.39 3.27
N ASP A 712 19.51 -20.29 4.09
CA ASP A 712 19.06 -21.61 3.63
C ASP A 712 17.95 -21.50 2.57
N ALA A 713 16.96 -20.62 2.77
CA ALA A 713 15.91 -20.37 1.78
C ALA A 713 16.44 -19.77 0.46
N MET A 714 17.53 -19.00 0.51
CA MET A 714 18.18 -18.44 -0.67
C MET A 714 18.98 -19.49 -1.44
N GLU A 715 19.61 -20.45 -0.73
CA GLU A 715 20.44 -21.53 -1.30
C GLU A 715 19.58 -22.71 -1.75
N HIS A 716 18.45 -22.96 -1.10
CA HIS A 716 17.57 -24.11 -1.33
C HIS A 716 16.09 -23.68 -1.54
N PRO A 717 15.81 -22.82 -2.54
CA PRO A 717 14.46 -22.29 -2.78
C PRO A 717 13.44 -23.37 -3.17
N GLU A 718 13.89 -24.56 -3.57
CA GLU A 718 13.05 -25.71 -3.97
C GLU A 718 12.40 -26.42 -2.79
N LYS A 719 12.88 -26.24 -1.55
CA LYS A 719 12.30 -26.88 -0.36
C LYS A 719 10.84 -26.45 -0.17
N GLU A 720 9.98 -27.39 0.18
CA GLU A 720 8.54 -27.16 0.33
C GLU A 720 8.24 -26.12 1.41
N GLU A 721 8.97 -26.11 2.50
CA GLU A 721 8.83 -25.15 3.60
C GLU A 721 9.07 -23.68 3.17
N TYR A 722 9.82 -23.43 2.08
CA TYR A 722 10.09 -22.09 1.58
C TYR A 722 9.12 -21.62 0.50
N GLN A 723 8.25 -22.48 -0.03
CA GLN A 723 7.31 -22.12 -1.12
C GLN A 723 6.33 -21.02 -0.73
N ASN A 724 5.98 -20.93 0.55
CA ASN A 724 5.13 -19.89 1.12
C ASN A 724 5.84 -19.06 2.21
N PHE A 725 7.16 -19.18 2.32
CA PHE A 725 7.93 -18.39 3.29
C PHE A 725 7.78 -16.91 2.99
N THR A 726 7.00 -16.23 3.83
CA THR A 726 6.63 -14.83 3.71
C THR A 726 7.48 -13.99 4.64
N ILE A 727 7.95 -12.85 4.15
CA ILE A 727 8.71 -11.87 4.92
C ILE A 727 8.11 -10.48 4.74
N ARG A 728 8.19 -9.67 5.80
CA ARG A 728 7.88 -8.23 5.75
C ARG A 728 9.10 -7.48 5.22
N VAL A 729 8.89 -6.59 4.26
CA VAL A 729 10.01 -5.86 3.61
C VAL A 729 10.01 -4.37 3.89
N SER A 730 8.91 -3.67 3.65
CA SER A 730 8.72 -2.26 3.99
C SER A 730 7.26 -1.87 3.72
N GLY A 731 6.38 -2.00 4.71
CA GLY A 731 4.95 -1.72 4.59
C GLY A 731 4.12 -2.80 3.87
N TYR A 732 4.74 -3.89 3.44
CA TYR A 732 4.07 -5.06 2.85
C TYR A 732 4.93 -6.32 2.97
N ALA A 733 4.35 -7.46 2.63
CA ALA A 733 5.03 -8.74 2.64
C ALA A 733 5.29 -9.25 1.22
N VAL A 734 6.27 -10.13 1.10
CA VAL A 734 6.60 -10.85 -0.13
C VAL A 734 6.97 -12.29 0.19
N LYS A 735 6.88 -13.18 -0.80
CA LYS A 735 7.51 -14.51 -0.69
C LYS A 735 9.02 -14.34 -0.89
N PHE A 736 9.82 -14.76 0.07
CA PHE A 736 11.28 -14.57 0.04
C PHE A 736 11.93 -15.16 -1.21
N ILE A 737 11.49 -16.34 -1.65
CA ILE A 737 12.02 -17.00 -2.85
C ILE A 737 11.67 -16.28 -4.16
N SER A 738 10.68 -15.35 -4.15
CA SER A 738 10.32 -14.54 -5.32
C SER A 738 11.17 -13.29 -5.49
N LEU A 739 11.99 -12.96 -4.50
CA LEU A 739 12.93 -11.85 -4.54
C LEU A 739 14.08 -12.16 -5.51
N THR A 740 14.58 -11.12 -6.19
CA THR A 740 15.86 -11.22 -6.90
C THR A 740 16.99 -11.52 -5.89
N LYS A 741 18.05 -12.18 -6.34
CA LYS A 741 19.24 -12.48 -5.50
C LYS A 741 19.75 -11.25 -4.75
N LYS A 742 19.72 -10.09 -5.40
CA LYS A 742 20.15 -8.81 -4.85
C LYS A 742 19.25 -8.35 -3.70
N GLN A 743 17.94 -8.47 -3.87
CA GLN A 743 16.97 -8.16 -2.82
C GLN A 743 17.03 -9.16 -1.66
N GLN A 744 17.28 -10.44 -1.93
CA GLN A 744 17.50 -11.44 -0.88
C GLN A 744 18.74 -11.08 -0.03
N LEU A 745 19.84 -10.70 -0.69
CA LEU A 745 21.05 -10.25 0.01
C LEU A 745 20.83 -8.97 0.81
N ASP A 746 20.02 -8.03 0.30
CA ASP A 746 19.61 -6.83 1.03
C ASP A 746 18.86 -7.19 2.33
N VAL A 747 17.90 -8.10 2.24
CA VAL A 747 17.14 -8.56 3.42
C VAL A 747 18.03 -9.28 4.43
N ILE A 748 18.96 -10.12 3.96
CA ILE A 748 19.94 -10.83 4.80
C ILE A 748 20.90 -9.86 5.52
N ALA A 749 21.23 -8.74 4.86
CA ALA A 749 22.13 -7.72 5.43
C ALA A 749 21.47 -6.83 6.50
N ARG A 750 20.13 -6.88 6.66
CA ARG A 750 19.40 -6.11 7.68
C ARG A 750 19.74 -6.61 9.07
N THR A 751 19.67 -5.72 10.05
CA THR A 751 19.89 -6.08 11.45
C THR A 751 18.89 -7.16 11.88
N CYS A 752 19.41 -8.24 12.44
CA CYS A 752 18.61 -9.27 13.13
C CYS A 752 18.91 -9.18 14.63
N HIS A 753 17.93 -8.68 15.38
CA HIS A 753 18.11 -8.47 16.83
C HIS A 753 18.12 -9.80 17.57
N LYS A 754 19.22 -10.09 18.26
CA LYS A 754 19.42 -11.30 19.08
C LYS A 754 19.10 -11.07 20.55
N THR A 755 18.91 -9.81 20.92
CA THR A 755 18.51 -9.34 22.26
C THR A 755 17.50 -8.19 22.12
N LEU A 756 16.64 -8.02 23.10
CA LEU A 756 15.68 -6.92 23.18
C LEU A 756 16.36 -5.58 23.49
#